data_25c3d0be9bcd4e5a565b43d427eb34ef
#
_entry.id   25c3d0be9bcd4e5a565b43d427eb34ef
#
_cell.length_a   1.000
_cell.length_b   1.000
_cell.length_c   1.000
_cell.angle_alpha   90.00
_cell.angle_beta   90.00
_cell.angle_gamma   90.00
#
_symmetry.space_group_name_H-M   'P 1'
#
loop_
_entity.id
_entity.type
_entity.pdbx_description
1 polymer ?
#
loop_
_entity_poly.entity_id
_entity_poly.type
_entity_poly.pdbx_seq_one_letter_code
_entity_poly.pdbx_strand_id
1 'polypeptide(L)'
;MKLKTILTAITLTLLTTCTMAQRVTIKGRVTDENHKPIEIANISVVGSLSGTTADLRGNYTLTCESKDSLVVAYSMVGYQTRKRTFRNPKDTIIMNVMLPSLDFALQAVEIVDKEQQMGPTQKIKLPERMRLQPSASGNSIEDIIKSQAGVSSHNELSSQYNVRGGNFDENSVYVNGIEIYRPLLIRAGQQEGLSFLNPDMVSSVAFSTGGFEAKYGDKMSSVLDITYRKPREFEGAVSASMLGGSVYAGWGNSKVSISNSVRYKSNRYLLGTLDTKGEYQPEFIDYQAYADWRITKKLNLSVIANIAHNEYKFTPTDRTTTFGTIEDAKEFKVYFGGWETDMFQTMFGAAALTFTPNEYHQFTLQTSVFKTKEEETYDIIGEYWLNEASTDENLGVGGYREHARNYLDADIKTVSFTGKHYLKAHELRWGAEWKGENFDDNQREWELRDSAGYNIPHGDKLQPIYSLAAKTSGSSNHFSFYAQDTYKFTCDWGIVSINAGVRVSYWDWNKETIISPRASIGLIPSFNKDLTFRLATGVYYQTPFYKEMRDTTVTDGIATVILNKNIKSQRSIHIVAGGDYRFEMLGRPFKFTAEAYYKKLDNIIPYNIDNVRIVYYGENCAKGYAAGLDMKLFGEFVPGTDSWITLSIMETKEKINGGKMIPRPTSSRYNASLFFTDYFPGTDKWKMSLQATYADGLPFGPPHTGREKHLFRAPAYKRVDIGMSYRLFNNEEERFHTGIRKYIKNIWLGVDAFNLLDINNVNSYFWVRDISNNNYAIPNYLTGRQINARILVEL
;
A
#
# COMPACT_ATOMS: atom_id res chain seq x y z
N MET A 1 -36.36 8.63 -61.89
CA MET A 1 -35.77 7.31 -62.09
C MET A 1 -34.37 7.17 -61.54
N LYS A 2 -33.70 8.22 -60.97
CA LYS A 2 -32.31 8.15 -60.46
C LYS A 2 -32.14 7.84 -58.95
N LEU A 3 -33.16 7.96 -58.17
CA LEU A 3 -33.06 7.71 -56.71
C LEU A 3 -33.26 6.27 -56.34
N LYS A 4 -34.07 5.51 -57.08
CA LYS A 4 -34.28 4.06 -56.84
C LYS A 4 -33.02 3.23 -57.20
N THR A 5 -32.26 3.63 -58.19
CA THR A 5 -31.03 2.93 -58.64
C THR A 5 -29.90 3.14 -57.71
N ILE A 6 -29.80 4.26 -56.99
CA ILE A 6 -28.79 4.55 -55.98
C ILE A 6 -29.10 3.78 -54.67
N LEU A 7 -30.39 3.69 -54.29
CA LEU A 7 -30.80 2.92 -53.10
C LEU A 7 -30.58 1.41 -53.30
N THR A 8 -30.79 0.89 -54.51
CA THR A 8 -30.54 -0.55 -54.83
C THR A 8 -29.03 -0.86 -54.88
N ALA A 9 -28.21 0.08 -55.35
CA ALA A 9 -26.76 -0.08 -55.35
C ALA A 9 -26.15 -0.03 -53.92
N ILE A 10 -26.69 0.83 -53.04
CA ILE A 10 -26.28 0.90 -51.62
C ILE A 10 -26.73 -0.36 -50.86
N THR A 11 -27.92 -0.89 -51.15
CA THR A 11 -28.39 -2.13 -50.52
C THR A 11 -27.60 -3.38 -51.02
N LEU A 12 -27.14 -3.38 -52.25
CA LEU A 12 -26.35 -4.48 -52.81
C LEU A 12 -24.88 -4.44 -52.28
N THR A 13 -24.36 -3.26 -51.96
CA THR A 13 -23.00 -3.09 -51.39
C THR A 13 -22.98 -3.42 -49.90
N LEU A 14 -24.08 -3.30 -49.19
CA LEU A 14 -24.23 -3.69 -47.78
C LEU A 14 -24.47 -5.20 -47.54
N LEU A 15 -24.78 -5.95 -48.60
CA LEU A 15 -25.03 -7.39 -48.55
C LEU A 15 -23.79 -8.26 -48.90
N THR A 16 -22.65 -7.64 -49.21
CA THR A 16 -21.45 -8.40 -49.62
C THR A 16 -20.31 -8.42 -48.60
N THR A 17 -20.56 -7.93 -47.37
CA THR A 17 -19.63 -8.16 -46.26
C THR A 17 -20.09 -9.32 -45.40
N CYS A 18 -20.42 -10.45 -45.99
CA CYS A 18 -20.33 -11.72 -45.29
C CYS A 18 -18.83 -12.01 -45.11
N THR A 19 -18.27 -11.57 -44.03
CA THR A 19 -16.94 -12.00 -43.56
C THR A 19 -16.99 -13.50 -43.37
N MET A 20 -16.44 -14.26 -44.28
CA MET A 20 -16.18 -15.69 -44.12
C MET A 20 -15.35 -15.81 -42.83
N ALA A 21 -15.91 -16.41 -41.78
CA ALA A 21 -15.16 -16.70 -40.56
C ALA A 21 -14.01 -17.63 -40.95
N GLN A 22 -12.82 -17.08 -40.98
CA GLN A 22 -11.61 -17.84 -41.31
C GLN A 22 -11.37 -18.84 -40.19
N ARG A 23 -11.27 -20.12 -40.48
CA ARG A 23 -10.93 -21.14 -39.49
C ARG A 23 -9.43 -21.21 -39.30
N VAL A 24 -8.99 -21.31 -38.04
CA VAL A 24 -7.59 -21.49 -37.66
C VAL A 24 -7.45 -22.84 -36.97
N THR A 25 -6.36 -23.54 -37.24
CA THR A 25 -6.02 -24.79 -36.58
C THR A 25 -4.76 -24.61 -35.76
N ILE A 26 -4.82 -24.85 -34.42
CA ILE A 26 -3.67 -24.80 -33.53
C ILE A 26 -3.31 -26.22 -33.16
N LYS A 27 -2.08 -26.64 -33.45
CA LYS A 27 -1.54 -27.97 -33.15
C LYS A 27 -0.30 -27.83 -32.27
N GLY A 28 -0.05 -28.82 -31.44
CA GLY A 28 1.17 -28.83 -30.62
C GLY A 28 1.16 -29.95 -29.61
N ARG A 29 2.06 -29.86 -28.66
CA ARG A 29 2.22 -30.82 -27.58
C ARG A 29 2.18 -30.12 -26.24
N VAL A 30 1.46 -30.68 -25.27
CA VAL A 30 1.43 -30.22 -23.87
C VAL A 30 2.33 -31.14 -23.05
N THR A 31 3.27 -30.54 -22.31
CA THR A 31 4.24 -31.23 -21.45
C THR A 31 4.31 -30.63 -20.07
N ASP A 32 4.84 -31.35 -19.08
CA ASP A 32 5.27 -30.82 -17.80
C ASP A 32 6.68 -30.20 -17.87
N GLU A 33 7.20 -29.68 -16.75
CA GLU A 33 8.52 -29.11 -16.63
C GLU A 33 9.68 -30.09 -16.87
N ASN A 34 9.40 -31.40 -16.84
CA ASN A 34 10.38 -32.45 -17.12
C ASN A 34 10.24 -32.97 -18.56
N HIS A 35 9.49 -32.23 -19.42
CA HIS A 35 9.17 -32.61 -20.80
C HIS A 35 8.35 -33.91 -20.95
N LYS A 36 7.76 -34.41 -19.85
CA LYS A 36 6.85 -35.55 -19.91
C LYS A 36 5.51 -35.12 -20.48
N PRO A 37 4.90 -35.87 -21.40
CA PRO A 37 3.61 -35.50 -21.96
C PRO A 37 2.50 -35.49 -20.90
N ILE A 38 1.62 -34.51 -20.98
CA ILE A 38 0.43 -34.41 -20.13
C ILE A 38 -0.77 -34.92 -20.91
N GLU A 39 -1.25 -36.05 -20.48
CA GLU A 39 -2.42 -36.71 -21.07
C GLU A 39 -3.71 -35.99 -20.70
N ILE A 40 -4.69 -35.93 -21.61
CA ILE A 40 -6.03 -35.36 -21.37
C ILE A 40 -5.99 -33.91 -20.90
N ALA A 41 -4.89 -33.17 -21.15
CA ALA A 41 -4.89 -31.74 -20.91
C ALA A 41 -6.02 -31.04 -21.68
N ASN A 42 -6.76 -30.15 -21.05
CA ASN A 42 -7.85 -29.43 -21.69
C ASN A 42 -7.30 -28.16 -22.38
N ILE A 43 -7.61 -28.02 -23.65
CA ILE A 43 -7.25 -26.87 -24.49
C ILE A 43 -8.56 -26.23 -24.96
N SER A 44 -8.85 -25.01 -24.47
CA SER A 44 -10.11 -24.33 -24.76
C SER A 44 -9.89 -22.86 -25.16
N VAL A 45 -10.75 -22.37 -26.04
CA VAL A 45 -10.79 -20.96 -26.41
C VAL A 45 -11.56 -20.20 -25.33
N VAL A 46 -10.89 -19.19 -24.72
CA VAL A 46 -11.50 -18.37 -23.68
C VAL A 46 -12.68 -17.59 -24.27
N GLY A 47 -13.84 -17.67 -23.64
CA GLY A 47 -15.07 -17.02 -24.15
C GLY A 47 -15.74 -17.71 -25.32
N SER A 48 -15.41 -18.99 -25.61
CA SER A 48 -16.06 -19.80 -26.64
C SER A 48 -16.29 -21.24 -26.14
N LEU A 49 -17.20 -21.96 -26.77
CA LEU A 49 -17.42 -23.39 -26.53
C LEU A 49 -16.40 -24.28 -27.28
N SER A 50 -15.49 -23.66 -28.04
CA SER A 50 -14.51 -24.43 -28.83
C SER A 50 -13.37 -24.91 -27.93
N GLY A 51 -13.11 -26.19 -27.90
CA GLY A 51 -12.05 -26.83 -27.12
C GLY A 51 -11.70 -28.20 -27.63
N THR A 52 -10.59 -28.75 -27.17
CA THR A 52 -10.10 -30.11 -27.43
C THR A 52 -9.30 -30.62 -26.23
N THR A 53 -8.99 -31.91 -26.22
CA THR A 53 -8.10 -32.51 -25.21
C THR A 53 -6.85 -33.08 -25.85
N ALA A 54 -5.75 -33.11 -25.12
CA ALA A 54 -4.52 -33.75 -25.55
C ALA A 54 -4.65 -35.29 -25.52
N ASP A 55 -3.96 -35.93 -26.45
CA ASP A 55 -3.87 -37.40 -26.51
C ASP A 55 -2.90 -37.96 -25.43
N LEU A 56 -2.76 -39.30 -25.37
CA LEU A 56 -1.83 -39.99 -24.44
C LEU A 56 -0.35 -39.59 -24.60
N ARG A 57 0.01 -38.93 -25.70
CA ARG A 57 1.36 -38.43 -25.97
C ARG A 57 1.44 -36.90 -25.78
N GLY A 58 0.36 -36.32 -25.26
CA GLY A 58 0.27 -34.88 -25.02
C GLY A 58 0.00 -34.04 -26.27
N ASN A 59 -0.21 -34.62 -27.44
CA ASN A 59 -0.46 -33.88 -28.68
C ASN A 59 -1.92 -33.43 -28.73
N TYR A 60 -2.16 -32.25 -29.30
CA TYR A 60 -3.51 -31.72 -29.48
C TYR A 60 -3.68 -31.05 -30.84
N THR A 61 -4.91 -30.96 -31.27
CA THR A 61 -5.33 -30.22 -32.45
C THR A 61 -6.64 -29.50 -32.11
N LEU A 62 -6.60 -28.17 -32.06
CA LEU A 62 -7.75 -27.29 -31.83
C LEU A 62 -8.08 -26.57 -33.12
N THR A 63 -9.31 -26.74 -33.64
CA THR A 63 -9.81 -25.95 -34.78
C THR A 63 -10.93 -25.04 -34.28
N CYS A 64 -10.80 -23.76 -34.52
CA CYS A 64 -11.78 -22.75 -34.09
C CYS A 64 -11.89 -21.62 -35.11
N GLU A 65 -12.91 -20.78 -34.95
CA GLU A 65 -13.08 -19.60 -35.78
C GLU A 65 -12.01 -18.55 -35.42
N SER A 66 -11.38 -17.99 -36.43
CA SER A 66 -10.41 -16.90 -36.24
C SER A 66 -11.15 -15.61 -35.93
N LYS A 67 -10.69 -14.94 -34.85
CA LYS A 67 -11.06 -13.57 -34.51
C LYS A 67 -9.78 -12.73 -34.48
N ASP A 68 -9.89 -11.42 -34.47
CA ASP A 68 -8.75 -10.51 -34.39
C ASP A 68 -7.82 -10.83 -33.24
N SER A 69 -8.36 -11.39 -32.15
CA SER A 69 -7.60 -11.90 -31.02
C SER A 69 -8.23 -13.20 -30.52
N LEU A 70 -7.41 -14.26 -30.44
CA LEU A 70 -7.81 -15.59 -29.97
C LEU A 70 -7.00 -15.95 -28.75
N VAL A 71 -7.64 -16.08 -27.59
CA VAL A 71 -6.99 -16.52 -26.35
C VAL A 71 -7.29 -17.98 -26.11
N VAL A 72 -6.26 -18.82 -26.08
CA VAL A 72 -6.35 -20.25 -25.80
C VAL A 72 -5.82 -20.56 -24.42
N ALA A 73 -6.63 -21.23 -23.60
CA ALA A 73 -6.24 -21.68 -22.26
C ALA A 73 -5.88 -23.20 -22.33
N TYR A 74 -4.77 -23.52 -21.70
CA TYR A 74 -4.24 -24.88 -21.53
C TYR A 74 -4.29 -25.21 -20.06
N SER A 75 -5.03 -26.26 -19.67
CA SER A 75 -5.22 -26.61 -18.27
C SER A 75 -5.28 -28.12 -18.06
N MET A 76 -4.82 -28.57 -16.91
CA MET A 76 -4.95 -29.96 -16.42
C MET A 76 -4.99 -29.92 -14.90
N VAL A 77 -5.77 -30.84 -14.31
CA VAL A 77 -5.79 -31.02 -12.85
C VAL A 77 -4.39 -31.38 -12.36
N GLY A 78 -3.89 -30.61 -11.34
CA GLY A 78 -2.53 -30.78 -10.85
C GLY A 78 -1.47 -29.97 -11.59
N TYR A 79 -1.85 -29.09 -12.54
CA TYR A 79 -0.96 -28.25 -13.32
C TYR A 79 -1.45 -26.80 -13.37
N GLN A 80 -0.53 -25.84 -13.43
CA GLN A 80 -0.86 -24.44 -13.58
C GLN A 80 -1.42 -24.15 -14.98
N THR A 81 -2.61 -23.55 -15.05
CA THR A 81 -3.22 -23.14 -16.31
C THR A 81 -2.37 -22.09 -17.02
N ARG A 82 -2.05 -22.29 -18.29
CA ARG A 82 -1.40 -21.28 -19.13
C ARG A 82 -2.37 -20.80 -20.22
N LYS A 83 -2.36 -19.47 -20.44
CA LYS A 83 -3.11 -18.85 -21.55
C LYS A 83 -2.12 -18.35 -22.60
N ARG A 84 -2.48 -18.48 -23.89
CA ARG A 84 -1.73 -17.97 -25.03
C ARG A 84 -2.65 -17.15 -25.91
N THR A 85 -2.23 -15.96 -26.27
CA THR A 85 -2.99 -15.05 -27.12
C THR A 85 -2.40 -15.08 -28.53
N PHE A 86 -3.24 -15.33 -29.53
CA PHE A 86 -2.90 -15.27 -30.95
C PHE A 86 -3.64 -14.11 -31.56
N ARG A 87 -2.93 -13.26 -32.30
CA ARG A 87 -3.52 -12.09 -32.96
C ARG A 87 -3.58 -12.32 -34.44
N ASN A 88 -4.72 -12.02 -35.03
CA ASN A 88 -5.00 -12.30 -36.44
C ASN A 88 -4.49 -13.68 -36.89
N PRO A 89 -4.79 -14.75 -36.17
CA PRO A 89 -4.25 -16.07 -36.47
C PRO A 89 -4.80 -16.53 -37.79
N LYS A 90 -3.89 -16.95 -38.71
CA LYS A 90 -4.21 -17.48 -40.05
C LYS A 90 -3.65 -18.89 -40.18
N ASP A 91 -4.35 -19.73 -40.90
CA ASP A 91 -3.90 -21.07 -41.25
C ASP A 91 -3.63 -21.99 -40.02
N THR A 92 -2.55 -22.76 -40.09
CA THR A 92 -2.16 -23.73 -39.03
C THR A 92 -1.01 -23.15 -38.22
N ILE A 93 -1.19 -23.07 -36.89
CA ILE A 93 -0.19 -22.61 -35.92
C ILE A 93 0.32 -23.81 -35.12
N ILE A 94 1.63 -23.97 -35.00
CA ILE A 94 2.25 -24.98 -34.14
C ILE A 94 2.65 -24.31 -32.81
N MET A 95 2.06 -24.74 -31.69
CA MET A 95 2.29 -24.23 -30.37
C MET A 95 2.50 -25.34 -29.34
N ASN A 96 3.72 -25.55 -28.90
CA ASN A 96 4.02 -26.42 -27.76
C ASN A 96 3.90 -25.64 -26.47
N VAL A 97 3.23 -26.22 -25.47
CA VAL A 97 2.98 -25.58 -24.19
C VAL A 97 3.43 -26.46 -23.05
N MET A 98 4.27 -25.94 -22.19
CA MET A 98 4.65 -26.57 -20.94
C MET A 98 3.73 -26.07 -19.83
N LEU A 99 3.08 -26.97 -19.10
CA LEU A 99 2.32 -26.67 -17.89
C LEU A 99 3.16 -27.05 -16.67
N PRO A 100 3.51 -26.11 -15.82
CA PRO A 100 4.17 -26.42 -14.56
C PRO A 100 3.25 -27.25 -13.67
N SER A 101 3.78 -28.27 -12.97
CA SER A 101 3.00 -29.02 -11.99
C SER A 101 2.60 -28.09 -10.84
N LEU A 102 1.35 -28.12 -10.45
CA LEU A 102 0.92 -27.61 -9.18
C LEU A 102 1.43 -28.62 -8.14
N ASP A 103 2.52 -28.27 -7.45
CA ASP A 103 2.91 -29.06 -6.30
C ASP A 103 1.78 -29.01 -5.27
N PHE A 104 1.16 -30.13 -5.02
CA PHE A 104 0.15 -30.35 -3.99
C PHE A 104 0.75 -30.34 -2.57
N ALA A 105 1.69 -29.44 -2.29
CA ALA A 105 2.07 -29.13 -0.94
C ALA A 105 1.30 -27.89 -0.49
N LEU A 106 0.05 -28.06 -0.06
CA LEU A 106 -0.76 -27.13 0.73
C LEU A 106 -0.70 -25.63 0.34
N GLN A 107 -0.27 -25.31 -0.84
CA GLN A 107 -0.69 -24.08 -1.47
C GLN A 107 -2.13 -24.34 -1.91
N ALA A 108 -3.08 -23.82 -1.16
CA ALA A 108 -4.43 -23.68 -1.63
C ALA A 108 -4.31 -23.22 -3.08
N VAL A 109 -4.87 -24.03 -3.99
CA VAL A 109 -4.95 -23.67 -5.41
C VAL A 109 -5.49 -22.25 -5.44
N GLU A 110 -4.64 -21.30 -5.73
CA GLU A 110 -5.09 -19.96 -6.03
C GLU A 110 -5.77 -20.00 -7.40
N ILE A 111 -7.00 -20.48 -7.41
CA ILE A 111 -7.95 -20.17 -8.46
C ILE A 111 -8.34 -18.71 -8.22
N VAL A 112 -7.45 -17.83 -8.67
CA VAL A 112 -7.50 -16.40 -8.36
C VAL A 112 -8.68 -15.69 -9.01
N ASP A 113 -9.55 -16.33 -9.78
CA ASP A 113 -10.53 -15.57 -10.58
C ASP A 113 -12.00 -15.94 -10.46
N LYS A 114 -12.38 -16.97 -9.72
CA LYS A 114 -13.80 -17.34 -9.55
C LYS A 114 -14.23 -17.66 -8.12
N GLU A 115 -13.33 -17.77 -7.18
CA GLU A 115 -13.74 -17.96 -5.79
C GLU A 115 -14.27 -16.64 -5.23
N GLN A 116 -15.53 -16.64 -4.87
CA GLN A 116 -16.16 -15.57 -4.12
C GLN A 116 -15.49 -15.50 -2.75
N GLN A 117 -14.90 -14.37 -2.45
CA GLN A 117 -14.19 -14.18 -1.18
C GLN A 117 -15.21 -13.93 -0.07
N MET A 118 -15.45 -14.95 0.74
CA MET A 118 -16.41 -14.89 1.85
C MET A 118 -15.79 -14.31 3.15
N GLY A 119 -14.47 -14.23 3.22
CA GLY A 119 -13.76 -13.71 4.39
C GLY A 119 -13.61 -12.19 4.40
N PRO A 120 -13.25 -11.60 5.57
CA PRO A 120 -13.02 -10.16 5.71
C PRO A 120 -11.74 -9.66 5.04
N THR A 121 -10.76 -10.54 4.85
CA THR A 121 -9.51 -10.23 4.16
C THR A 121 -9.70 -10.51 2.67
N GLN A 122 -9.60 -9.48 1.85
CA GLN A 122 -9.87 -9.53 0.42
C GLN A 122 -8.55 -9.58 -0.36
N LYS A 123 -8.46 -10.48 -1.34
CA LYS A 123 -7.35 -10.43 -2.30
C LYS A 123 -7.55 -9.25 -3.25
N ILE A 124 -6.50 -8.47 -3.44
CA ILE A 124 -6.48 -7.38 -4.40
C ILE A 124 -5.82 -7.89 -5.68
N LYS A 125 -6.52 -7.76 -6.79
CA LYS A 125 -5.92 -8.04 -8.09
C LYS A 125 -4.92 -6.93 -8.40
N LEU A 126 -3.65 -7.29 -8.53
CA LEU A 126 -2.61 -6.35 -8.93
C LEU A 126 -2.71 -6.10 -10.44
N PRO A 127 -2.52 -4.86 -10.89
CA PRO A 127 -2.38 -4.59 -12.32
C PRO A 127 -1.26 -5.44 -12.92
N GLU A 128 -1.51 -6.03 -14.08
CA GLU A 128 -0.57 -6.95 -14.75
C GLU A 128 0.85 -6.39 -14.86
N ARG A 129 0.95 -5.05 -14.97
CA ARG A 129 2.23 -4.32 -15.04
C ARG A 129 2.21 -3.10 -14.13
N MET A 130 2.34 -3.36 -12.83
CA MET A 130 2.41 -2.30 -11.83
C MET A 130 3.47 -1.23 -12.13
N ARG A 131 4.61 -1.65 -12.67
CA ARG A 131 5.72 -0.77 -13.02
C ARG A 131 5.36 0.29 -14.08
N LEU A 132 4.26 0.11 -14.80
CA LEU A 132 3.77 1.07 -15.79
C LEU A 132 2.73 2.05 -15.24
N GLN A 133 2.46 2.04 -13.94
CA GLN A 133 1.57 2.99 -13.32
C GLN A 133 2.31 4.29 -12.95
N PRO A 134 1.69 5.46 -13.11
CA PRO A 134 2.28 6.70 -12.60
C PRO A 134 2.35 6.64 -11.07
N SER A 135 3.50 6.95 -10.51
CA SER A 135 3.72 6.95 -9.07
C SER A 135 4.78 7.98 -8.68
N ALA A 136 4.39 8.99 -7.94
CA ALA A 136 5.31 9.99 -7.38
C ALA A 136 6.14 9.41 -6.23
N SER A 137 5.64 8.38 -5.55
CA SER A 137 6.37 7.68 -4.48
C SER A 137 7.41 6.67 -5.01
N GLY A 138 7.45 6.39 -6.32
CA GLY A 138 8.40 5.49 -6.96
C GLY A 138 7.91 4.05 -7.06
N ASN A 139 6.68 3.81 -7.52
CA ASN A 139 6.05 2.49 -7.72
C ASN A 139 5.99 1.64 -6.45
N SER A 140 5.21 2.07 -5.47
CA SER A 140 4.97 1.31 -4.25
C SER A 140 3.66 0.52 -4.28
N ILE A 141 3.61 -0.58 -3.53
CA ILE A 141 2.37 -1.34 -3.30
C ILE A 141 1.34 -0.45 -2.59
N GLU A 142 1.80 0.40 -1.70
CA GLU A 142 0.97 1.31 -0.92
C GLU A 142 0.19 2.29 -1.80
N ASP A 143 0.68 2.66 -2.98
CA ASP A 143 -0.07 3.52 -3.91
C ASP A 143 -1.35 2.84 -4.42
N ILE A 144 -1.31 1.52 -4.62
CA ILE A 144 -2.51 0.75 -4.93
C ILE A 144 -3.43 0.65 -3.72
N ILE A 145 -2.87 0.50 -2.52
CA ILE A 145 -3.65 0.45 -1.28
C ILE A 145 -4.35 1.78 -1.04
N LYS A 146 -3.69 2.92 -1.27
CA LYS A 146 -4.29 4.27 -1.14
C LYS A 146 -5.51 4.47 -2.05
N SER A 147 -5.59 3.74 -3.17
CA SER A 147 -6.75 3.79 -4.07
C SER A 147 -7.89 2.84 -3.68
N GLN A 148 -7.76 2.07 -2.58
CA GLN A 148 -8.82 1.17 -2.12
C GLN A 148 -9.86 1.91 -1.28
N ALA A 149 -11.08 1.36 -1.24
CA ALA A 149 -12.17 1.88 -0.41
C ALA A 149 -11.80 1.77 1.09
N GLY A 150 -12.16 2.77 1.88
CA GLY A 150 -11.81 2.86 3.30
C GLY A 150 -10.40 3.39 3.59
N VAL A 151 -9.63 3.72 2.57
CA VAL A 151 -8.26 4.24 2.70
C VAL A 151 -8.19 5.71 2.34
N SER A 152 -7.44 6.49 3.11
CA SER A 152 -7.15 7.90 2.82
C SER A 152 -5.66 8.20 2.95
N SER A 153 -5.17 9.11 2.12
CA SER A 153 -3.82 9.65 2.18
C SER A 153 -3.85 11.11 1.71
N HIS A 154 -3.06 11.96 2.36
CA HIS A 154 -2.97 13.39 2.09
C HIS A 154 -1.55 13.81 1.69
N ASN A 155 -0.68 12.83 1.40
CA ASN A 155 0.70 13.08 1.03
C ASN A 155 1.18 12.04 0.01
N GLU A 156 1.55 12.49 -1.19
CA GLU A 156 2.06 11.64 -2.28
C GLU A 156 3.50 11.19 -2.08
N LEU A 157 4.26 11.89 -1.23
CA LEU A 157 5.66 11.55 -0.97
C LEU A 157 5.83 10.43 0.07
N SER A 158 4.77 10.13 0.83
CA SER A 158 4.76 9.14 1.90
C SER A 158 4.15 7.82 1.46
N SER A 159 4.66 6.69 1.94
CA SER A 159 4.02 5.38 1.84
C SER A 159 2.92 5.16 2.89
N GLN A 160 2.75 6.08 3.83
CA GLN A 160 1.74 6.01 4.89
C GLN A 160 0.32 6.15 4.32
N TYR A 161 -0.61 5.43 4.93
CA TYR A 161 -2.03 5.52 4.65
C TYR A 161 -2.86 5.29 5.92
N ASN A 162 -4.01 5.91 5.97
CA ASN A 162 -4.97 5.80 7.07
C ASN A 162 -6.15 4.92 6.64
N VAL A 163 -6.64 4.05 7.53
CA VAL A 163 -7.72 3.13 7.21
C VAL A 163 -8.89 3.32 8.17
N ARG A 164 -10.05 3.68 7.61
CA ARG A 164 -11.29 3.85 8.38
C ARG A 164 -11.08 4.68 9.65
N GLY A 165 -10.42 5.83 9.50
CA GLY A 165 -10.14 6.77 10.58
C GLY A 165 -9.06 6.35 11.57
N GLY A 166 -8.40 5.22 11.37
CA GLY A 166 -7.20 4.86 12.10
C GLY A 166 -5.96 5.56 11.57
N ASN A 167 -4.94 5.70 12.42
CA ASN A 167 -3.66 6.26 12.03
C ASN A 167 -2.80 5.22 11.29
N PHE A 168 -1.73 5.65 10.61
CA PHE A 168 -0.86 4.75 9.85
C PHE A 168 -0.18 3.68 10.71
N ASP A 169 0.11 3.96 11.98
CA ASP A 169 0.68 3.03 12.96
C ASP A 169 -0.32 1.95 13.45
N GLU A 170 -1.61 2.13 13.20
CA GLU A 170 -2.65 1.14 13.45
C GLU A 170 -2.76 0.06 12.35
N ASN A 171 -1.90 0.09 11.33
CA ASN A 171 -1.88 -0.85 10.21
C ASN A 171 -0.73 -1.84 10.37
N SER A 172 -0.98 -3.13 10.08
CA SER A 172 0.07 -4.15 10.01
C SER A 172 0.38 -4.53 8.57
N VAL A 173 1.64 -4.86 8.33
CA VAL A 173 2.14 -5.36 7.05
C VAL A 173 2.82 -6.70 7.29
N TYR A 174 2.45 -7.70 6.51
CA TYR A 174 3.05 -9.03 6.52
C TYR A 174 3.62 -9.36 5.15
N VAL A 175 4.78 -9.99 5.12
CA VAL A 175 5.35 -10.60 3.92
C VAL A 175 5.60 -12.08 4.21
N ASN A 176 4.95 -12.95 3.43
CA ASN A 176 4.99 -14.40 3.63
C ASN A 176 4.66 -14.82 5.09
N GLY A 177 3.71 -14.12 5.72
CA GLY A 177 3.28 -14.35 7.10
C GLY A 177 4.20 -13.80 8.19
N ILE A 178 5.24 -13.05 7.85
CA ILE A 178 6.18 -12.41 8.78
C ILE A 178 5.88 -10.92 8.85
N GLU A 179 5.71 -10.37 10.05
CA GLU A 179 5.44 -8.95 10.26
C GLU A 179 6.65 -8.09 9.87
N ILE A 180 6.38 -6.97 9.19
CA ILE A 180 7.37 -6.02 8.70
C ILE A 180 7.24 -4.70 9.46
N TYR A 181 8.37 -4.17 9.90
CA TYR A 181 8.48 -2.92 10.63
C TYR A 181 9.06 -1.81 9.75
N ARG A 182 8.88 -0.58 10.16
CA ARG A 182 9.36 0.62 9.47
C ARG A 182 10.12 1.53 10.44
N PRO A 183 11.00 2.41 9.95
CA PRO A 183 11.67 3.43 10.77
C PRO A 183 10.68 4.30 11.54
N LEU A 184 11.05 4.70 12.74
CA LEU A 184 10.18 5.34 13.73
C LEU A 184 10.35 6.86 13.84
N LEU A 185 11.53 7.40 13.48
CA LEU A 185 11.80 8.85 13.58
C LEU A 185 11.29 9.66 12.38
N ILE A 186 10.85 9.03 11.29
CA ILE A 186 10.35 9.74 10.10
C ILE A 186 9.23 10.70 10.50
N ARG A 187 9.40 11.99 10.22
CA ARG A 187 8.44 13.06 10.47
C ARG A 187 7.54 13.37 9.29
N ALA A 188 8.13 13.44 8.11
CA ALA A 188 7.46 13.85 6.89
C ALA A 188 7.79 12.91 5.72
N GLY A 189 6.93 12.86 4.72
CA GLY A 189 7.12 12.02 3.54
C GLY A 189 8.37 12.34 2.71
N GLN A 190 8.92 13.56 2.82
CA GLN A 190 10.17 13.91 2.14
C GLN A 190 11.36 13.08 2.61
N GLN A 191 11.41 12.74 3.90
CA GLN A 191 12.47 11.96 4.54
C GLN A 191 12.25 10.45 4.36
N GLU A 192 11.06 10.05 3.99
CA GLU A 192 10.70 8.65 3.80
C GLU A 192 11.35 8.12 2.53
N GLY A 193 12.22 7.15 2.69
CA GLY A 193 12.90 6.47 1.60
C GLY A 193 12.01 5.49 0.83
N LEU A 194 12.59 4.35 0.52
CA LEU A 194 11.90 3.24 -0.11
C LEU A 194 11.05 2.50 0.94
N SER A 195 9.79 2.19 0.59
CA SER A 195 9.01 1.23 1.37
C SER A 195 9.69 -0.15 1.34
N PHE A 196 9.54 -0.94 2.41
CA PHE A 196 10.00 -2.33 2.42
C PHE A 196 9.39 -3.15 1.28
N LEU A 197 8.13 -2.88 0.94
CA LEU A 197 7.43 -3.64 -0.08
C LEU A 197 7.99 -3.36 -1.48
N ASN A 198 8.59 -4.38 -2.06
CA ASN A 198 9.15 -4.31 -3.40
C ASN A 198 8.15 -4.89 -4.42
N PRO A 199 7.53 -4.05 -5.29
CA PRO A 199 6.54 -4.51 -6.27
C PRO A 199 7.05 -5.59 -7.22
N ASP A 200 8.36 -5.60 -7.49
CA ASP A 200 8.97 -6.55 -8.40
C ASP A 200 8.97 -7.97 -7.84
N MET A 201 8.94 -8.10 -6.53
CA MET A 201 8.96 -9.38 -5.82
C MET A 201 7.58 -9.89 -5.43
N VAL A 202 6.52 -9.07 -5.57
CA VAL A 202 5.17 -9.42 -5.12
C VAL A 202 4.44 -10.29 -6.14
N SER A 203 3.81 -11.38 -5.66
CA SER A 203 2.91 -12.23 -6.44
C SER A 203 1.44 -11.96 -6.13
N SER A 204 1.10 -11.77 -4.86
CA SER A 204 -0.27 -11.49 -4.43
C SER A 204 -0.33 -10.54 -3.25
N VAL A 205 -1.44 -9.83 -3.15
CA VAL A 205 -1.74 -8.89 -2.07
C VAL A 205 -3.12 -9.22 -1.52
N ALA A 206 -3.21 -9.39 -0.21
CA ALA A 206 -4.47 -9.48 0.51
C ALA A 206 -4.57 -8.31 1.49
N PHE A 207 -5.73 -7.67 1.54
CA PHE A 207 -5.94 -6.49 2.35
C PHE A 207 -7.25 -6.57 3.12
N SER A 208 -7.21 -6.17 4.38
CA SER A 208 -8.40 -6.06 5.23
C SER A 208 -8.46 -4.69 5.88
N THR A 209 -9.58 -4.01 5.73
CA THR A 209 -9.87 -2.70 6.33
C THR A 209 -10.55 -2.80 7.70
N GLY A 210 -10.52 -4.00 8.30
CA GLY A 210 -11.09 -4.30 9.62
C GLY A 210 -11.81 -5.65 9.63
N GLY A 211 -12.13 -6.16 10.80
CA GLY A 211 -12.77 -7.46 10.93
C GLY A 211 -11.82 -8.65 10.66
N PHE A 212 -10.50 -8.44 10.57
CA PHE A 212 -9.52 -9.44 10.18
C PHE A 212 -9.38 -10.59 11.21
N GLU A 213 -8.87 -11.71 10.73
CA GLU A 213 -8.77 -12.99 11.39
C GLU A 213 -7.83 -12.98 12.62
N ALA A 214 -7.98 -13.98 13.54
CA ALA A 214 -7.21 -14.06 14.79
C ALA A 214 -5.71 -14.34 14.58
N LYS A 215 -5.31 -14.87 13.43
CA LYS A 215 -3.89 -15.07 13.09
C LYS A 215 -3.09 -13.78 13.04
N TYR A 216 -3.74 -12.64 12.71
CA TYR A 216 -3.10 -11.34 12.71
C TYR A 216 -3.20 -10.67 14.07
N GLY A 217 -2.10 -10.09 14.55
CA GLY A 217 -1.99 -9.51 15.88
C GLY A 217 -1.86 -8.00 15.92
N ASP A 218 -2.01 -7.48 17.11
CA ASP A 218 -1.44 -6.23 17.63
C ASP A 218 -1.66 -4.94 16.84
N LYS A 219 -2.73 -4.85 16.03
CA LYS A 219 -3.13 -3.65 15.29
C LYS A 219 -4.65 -3.47 15.28
N MET A 220 -5.09 -2.21 15.17
CA MET A 220 -6.51 -1.85 15.33
C MET A 220 -7.20 -1.46 14.00
N SER A 221 -6.48 -1.21 12.91
CA SER A 221 -7.13 -0.66 11.71
C SER A 221 -7.12 -1.57 10.51
N SER A 222 -5.97 -2.01 10.04
CA SER A 222 -5.90 -2.84 8.85
C SER A 222 -4.77 -3.86 8.87
N VAL A 223 -4.88 -4.80 7.94
CA VAL A 223 -3.84 -5.79 7.65
C VAL A 223 -3.56 -5.79 6.16
N LEU A 224 -2.30 -5.70 5.79
CA LEU A 224 -1.78 -5.89 4.44
C LEU A 224 -0.90 -7.15 4.46
N ASP A 225 -1.35 -8.22 3.77
CA ASP A 225 -0.65 -9.49 3.72
C ASP A 225 -0.16 -9.76 2.29
N ILE A 226 1.14 -9.86 2.12
CA ILE A 226 1.84 -9.93 0.85
C ILE A 226 2.52 -11.27 0.71
N THR A 227 2.38 -11.87 -0.46
CA THR A 227 3.13 -13.07 -0.83
C THR A 227 4.14 -12.72 -1.92
N TYR A 228 5.40 -13.10 -1.71
CA TYR A 228 6.45 -12.95 -2.71
C TYR A 228 6.37 -14.04 -3.76
N ARG A 229 6.74 -13.69 -5.00
CA ARG A 229 6.78 -14.63 -6.12
C ARG A 229 7.93 -15.62 -5.99
N LYS A 230 7.69 -16.81 -6.50
CA LYS A 230 8.67 -17.89 -6.54
C LYS A 230 8.95 -18.22 -8.02
N PRO A 231 9.92 -17.53 -8.65
CA PRO A 231 10.28 -17.80 -10.04
C PRO A 231 10.69 -19.25 -10.21
N ARG A 232 10.34 -19.85 -11.35
CA ARG A 232 10.71 -21.20 -11.73
C ARG A 232 11.61 -21.26 -12.95
N GLU A 233 11.73 -20.18 -13.64
CA GLU A 233 12.63 -19.92 -14.76
C GLU A 233 13.31 -18.57 -14.54
N PHE A 234 14.28 -18.21 -15.34
CA PHE A 234 14.88 -16.88 -15.26
C PHE A 234 13.86 -15.81 -15.63
N GLU A 235 13.71 -14.84 -14.80
CA GLU A 235 12.96 -13.60 -15.04
C GLU A 235 13.75 -12.42 -14.54
N GLY A 236 13.68 -11.31 -15.23
CA GLY A 236 14.40 -10.10 -14.84
C GLY A 236 13.66 -8.86 -15.27
N ALA A 237 14.00 -7.74 -14.62
CA ALA A 237 13.55 -6.44 -15.04
C ALA A 237 14.52 -5.36 -14.62
N VAL A 238 14.68 -4.38 -15.49
CA VAL A 238 15.43 -3.17 -15.23
C VAL A 238 14.52 -1.99 -15.49
N SER A 239 14.36 -1.13 -14.50
CA SER A 239 13.60 0.11 -14.64
C SER A 239 14.48 1.31 -14.32
N ALA A 240 14.31 2.39 -15.06
CA ALA A 240 14.91 3.67 -14.76
C ALA A 240 13.93 4.81 -15.04
N SER A 241 13.95 5.83 -14.21
CA SER A 241 13.14 7.03 -14.33
C SER A 241 13.87 8.23 -13.76
N MET A 242 13.30 9.43 -13.89
CA MET A 242 13.86 10.63 -13.25
C MET A 242 13.82 10.57 -11.71
N LEU A 243 13.05 9.64 -11.13
CA LEU A 243 12.93 9.44 -9.69
C LEU A 243 13.84 8.34 -9.14
N GLY A 244 14.56 7.63 -10.00
CA GLY A 244 15.43 6.53 -9.61
C GLY A 244 15.29 5.32 -10.53
N GLY A 245 15.69 4.15 -10.04
CA GLY A 245 15.64 2.93 -10.82
C GLY A 245 15.66 1.65 -9.96
N SER A 246 15.38 0.53 -10.60
CA SER A 246 15.45 -0.79 -9.96
C SER A 246 16.00 -1.85 -10.91
N VAL A 247 16.66 -2.82 -10.33
CA VAL A 247 17.09 -4.05 -11.01
C VAL A 247 16.53 -5.23 -10.23
N TYR A 248 15.77 -6.07 -10.91
CA TYR A 248 15.23 -7.31 -10.37
C TYR A 248 15.75 -8.49 -11.17
N ALA A 249 16.13 -9.55 -10.47
CA ALA A 249 16.51 -10.83 -11.06
C ALA A 249 15.92 -11.98 -10.24
N GLY A 250 15.15 -12.83 -10.90
CA GLY A 250 14.59 -14.05 -10.34
C GLY A 250 15.07 -15.27 -11.12
N TRP A 251 15.34 -16.36 -10.42
CA TRP A 251 15.66 -17.63 -11.01
C TRP A 251 15.17 -18.78 -10.14
N GLY A 252 14.81 -19.86 -10.76
CA GLY A 252 14.41 -21.04 -10.01
C GLY A 252 14.23 -22.29 -10.85
N ASN A 253 14.01 -23.36 -10.14
CA ASN A 253 13.67 -24.68 -10.68
C ASN A 253 12.66 -25.38 -9.75
N SER A 254 12.44 -26.66 -9.91
CA SER A 254 11.52 -27.44 -9.08
C SER A 254 11.88 -27.51 -7.59
N LYS A 255 13.14 -27.20 -7.21
CA LYS A 255 13.63 -27.32 -5.84
C LYS A 255 13.97 -25.98 -5.20
N VAL A 256 14.49 -25.04 -5.98
CA VAL A 256 15.00 -23.76 -5.47
C VAL A 256 14.40 -22.62 -6.29
N SER A 257 14.01 -21.55 -5.61
CA SER A 257 13.60 -20.29 -6.19
C SER A 257 14.32 -19.16 -5.48
N ILE A 258 14.93 -18.26 -6.22
CA ILE A 258 15.68 -17.11 -5.67
C ILE A 258 15.24 -15.86 -6.42
N SER A 259 14.98 -14.79 -5.68
CA SER A 259 14.67 -13.46 -6.19
C SER A 259 15.56 -12.44 -5.52
N ASN A 260 16.12 -11.51 -6.28
CA ASN A 260 16.95 -10.42 -5.79
C ASN A 260 16.50 -9.12 -6.43
N SER A 261 16.55 -8.04 -5.68
CA SER A 261 16.28 -6.70 -6.21
C SER A 261 17.14 -5.67 -5.51
N VAL A 262 17.65 -4.73 -6.31
CA VAL A 262 18.27 -3.48 -5.84
C VAL A 262 17.39 -2.34 -6.33
N ARG A 263 17.09 -1.40 -5.43
CA ARG A 263 16.36 -0.18 -5.78
C ARG A 263 17.15 1.03 -5.33
N TYR A 264 17.14 2.05 -6.18
CA TYR A 264 17.64 3.38 -5.89
C TYR A 264 16.54 4.39 -6.16
N LYS A 265 16.33 5.33 -5.24
CA LYS A 265 15.35 6.42 -5.38
C LYS A 265 16.01 7.74 -5.00
N SER A 266 15.77 8.75 -5.83
CA SER A 266 16.10 10.14 -5.52
C SER A 266 14.95 11.01 -6.00
N ASN A 267 14.13 11.49 -5.10
CA ASN A 267 13.01 12.39 -5.41
C ASN A 267 13.42 13.87 -5.42
N ARG A 268 14.71 14.16 -5.54
CA ARG A 268 15.25 15.55 -5.65
C ARG A 268 14.49 16.40 -6.68
N TYR A 269 14.20 15.82 -7.82
CA TYR A 269 13.44 16.47 -8.89
C TYR A 269 12.03 16.87 -8.46
N LEU A 270 11.31 16.00 -7.74
CA LEU A 270 9.98 16.30 -7.20
C LEU A 270 10.06 17.35 -6.09
N LEU A 271 11.00 17.19 -5.17
CA LEU A 271 11.16 18.07 -4.02
C LEU A 271 11.51 19.51 -4.44
N GLY A 272 12.17 19.70 -5.56
CA GLY A 272 12.45 21.01 -6.14
C GLY A 272 11.21 21.84 -6.50
N THR A 273 10.02 21.25 -6.51
CA THR A 273 8.75 21.94 -6.76
C THR A 273 7.97 22.29 -5.50
N LEU A 274 8.44 21.87 -4.34
CA LEU A 274 7.84 22.25 -3.07
C LEU A 274 7.89 23.77 -2.90
N ASP A 275 6.90 24.31 -2.21
CA ASP A 275 6.86 25.72 -1.83
C ASP A 275 7.98 26.06 -0.84
N THR A 276 8.33 25.15 0.06
CA THR A 276 9.52 25.25 0.89
C THR A 276 10.76 25.11 0.03
N LYS A 277 11.36 26.25 -0.32
CA LYS A 277 12.55 26.28 -1.15
C LYS A 277 13.78 25.77 -0.40
N GLY A 278 14.64 25.06 -1.10
CA GLY A 278 15.87 24.53 -0.52
C GLY A 278 16.61 23.59 -1.46
N GLU A 279 17.83 23.28 -1.08
CA GLU A 279 18.61 22.24 -1.72
C GLU A 279 18.30 20.89 -1.06
N TYR A 280 17.61 20.03 -1.81
CA TYR A 280 17.23 18.70 -1.39
C TYR A 280 18.20 17.68 -1.97
N GLN A 281 18.75 16.82 -1.12
CA GLN A 281 19.67 15.73 -1.52
C GLN A 281 19.19 14.41 -0.90
N PRO A 282 18.07 13.84 -1.39
CA PRO A 282 17.59 12.54 -0.95
C PRO A 282 18.33 11.42 -1.68
N GLU A 283 18.88 10.46 -0.95
CA GLU A 283 19.53 9.27 -1.47
C GLU A 283 19.04 8.04 -0.73
N PHE A 284 18.23 7.24 -1.41
CA PHE A 284 17.61 6.04 -0.84
C PHE A 284 18.00 4.83 -1.66
N ILE A 285 18.57 3.84 -1.00
CA ILE A 285 18.98 2.58 -1.63
C ILE A 285 18.58 1.41 -0.75
N ASP A 286 18.05 0.35 -1.37
CA ASP A 286 17.85 -0.92 -0.71
C ASP A 286 18.27 -2.11 -1.58
N TYR A 287 18.67 -3.17 -0.90
CA TYR A 287 18.82 -4.50 -1.46
C TYR A 287 17.89 -5.46 -0.75
N GLN A 288 17.17 -6.27 -1.51
CA GLN A 288 16.27 -7.27 -0.99
C GLN A 288 16.47 -8.61 -1.69
N ALA A 289 16.49 -9.68 -0.91
CA ALA A 289 16.61 -11.05 -1.39
C ALA A 289 15.50 -11.93 -0.78
N TYR A 290 15.00 -12.85 -1.58
CA TYR A 290 14.12 -13.92 -1.15
C TYR A 290 14.56 -15.23 -1.76
N ALA A 291 14.70 -16.25 -0.94
CA ALA A 291 15.03 -17.60 -1.36
C ALA A 291 14.00 -18.59 -0.79
N ASP A 292 13.59 -19.55 -1.60
CA ASP A 292 12.69 -20.64 -1.22
C ASP A 292 13.32 -21.95 -1.68
N TRP A 293 13.65 -22.82 -0.74
CA TRP A 293 14.31 -24.08 -0.98
C TRP A 293 13.51 -25.27 -0.47
N ARG A 294 13.03 -26.09 -1.40
CA ARG A 294 12.42 -27.36 -1.11
C ARG A 294 13.49 -28.40 -0.81
N ILE A 295 13.85 -28.56 0.46
CA ILE A 295 14.86 -29.51 0.92
C ILE A 295 14.42 -30.94 0.61
N THR A 296 13.15 -31.25 0.92
CA THR A 296 12.48 -32.51 0.59
C THR A 296 11.04 -32.22 0.11
N LYS A 297 10.30 -33.25 -0.31
CA LYS A 297 8.86 -33.11 -0.62
C LYS A 297 8.01 -32.64 0.57
N LYS A 298 8.52 -32.79 1.80
CA LYS A 298 7.81 -32.44 3.05
C LYS A 298 8.42 -31.27 3.81
N LEU A 299 9.62 -30.82 3.44
CA LEU A 299 10.35 -29.80 4.16
C LEU A 299 10.79 -28.70 3.21
N ASN A 300 10.37 -27.48 3.51
CA ASN A 300 10.67 -26.27 2.78
C ASN A 300 11.30 -25.20 3.70
N LEU A 301 12.37 -24.58 3.25
CA LEU A 301 13.02 -23.45 3.92
C LEU A 301 12.84 -22.20 3.05
N SER A 302 12.34 -21.13 3.61
CA SER A 302 12.33 -19.84 2.95
C SER A 302 13.08 -18.80 3.77
N VAL A 303 13.78 -17.88 3.10
CA VAL A 303 14.61 -16.85 3.72
C VAL A 303 14.33 -15.52 3.04
N ILE A 304 14.16 -14.47 3.83
CA ILE A 304 14.04 -13.08 3.37
C ILE A 304 15.20 -12.30 4.00
N ALA A 305 15.85 -11.45 3.22
CA ALA A 305 16.82 -10.49 3.70
C ALA A 305 16.57 -9.12 3.05
N ASN A 306 16.72 -8.06 3.84
CA ASN A 306 16.67 -6.69 3.35
C ASN A 306 17.72 -5.85 4.10
N ILE A 307 18.38 -4.98 3.35
CA ILE A 307 19.29 -3.95 3.88
C ILE A 307 18.89 -2.66 3.16
N ALA A 308 18.61 -1.62 3.92
CA ALA A 308 18.29 -0.32 3.36
C ALA A 308 19.09 0.79 4.03
N HIS A 309 19.52 1.73 3.23
CA HIS A 309 20.16 2.97 3.65
C HIS A 309 19.42 4.13 3.01
N ASN A 310 18.82 4.97 3.85
CA ASN A 310 18.07 6.14 3.44
C ASN A 310 18.72 7.37 4.07
N GLU A 311 19.23 8.27 3.26
CA GLU A 311 19.78 9.56 3.69
C GLU A 311 19.00 10.69 3.04
N TYR A 312 18.65 11.69 3.83
CA TYR A 312 17.97 12.90 3.38
C TYR A 312 18.74 14.10 3.92
N LYS A 313 19.21 14.95 3.01
CA LYS A 313 19.86 16.21 3.36
C LYS A 313 19.03 17.36 2.80
N PHE A 314 18.89 18.39 3.60
CA PHE A 314 18.15 19.59 3.26
C PHE A 314 18.88 20.84 3.75
N THR A 315 19.06 21.79 2.85
CA THR A 315 19.56 23.14 3.16
C THR A 315 18.46 24.11 2.75
N PRO A 316 17.78 24.76 3.70
CA PRO A 316 16.71 25.69 3.40
C PRO A 316 17.24 26.93 2.68
N THR A 317 16.42 27.46 1.79
CA THR A 317 16.68 28.76 1.13
C THR A 317 15.52 29.70 1.37
N ASP A 318 15.77 30.98 1.15
CA ASP A 318 14.78 32.04 1.34
C ASP A 318 13.52 31.78 0.53
N ARG A 319 12.38 32.07 1.12
CA ARG A 319 11.09 31.95 0.44
C ARG A 319 10.17 33.13 0.71
N THR A 320 9.26 33.36 -0.22
CA THR A 320 8.12 34.26 -0.06
C THR A 320 6.85 33.47 -0.37
N THR A 321 5.88 33.49 0.51
CA THR A 321 4.59 32.84 0.35
C THR A 321 3.48 33.86 0.54
N THR A 322 2.58 33.98 -0.45
CA THR A 322 1.37 34.79 -0.34
C THR A 322 0.20 33.89 0.02
N PHE A 323 -0.59 34.29 1.01
CA PHE A 323 -1.74 33.53 1.51
C PHE A 323 -2.87 34.47 1.94
N GLY A 324 -4.07 33.93 2.19
CA GLY A 324 -5.26 34.70 2.55
C GLY A 324 -6.26 34.78 1.41
N THR A 325 -7.11 35.82 1.41
CA THR A 325 -8.12 36.08 0.38
C THR A 325 -7.65 37.18 -0.55
N ILE A 326 -8.36 37.41 -1.67
CA ILE A 326 -8.06 38.48 -2.63
C ILE A 326 -8.14 39.87 -1.94
N GLU A 327 -9.05 40.01 -0.97
CA GLU A 327 -9.26 41.27 -0.24
C GLU A 327 -8.33 41.42 0.99
N ASP A 328 -7.81 40.31 1.52
CA ASP A 328 -6.97 40.26 2.70
C ASP A 328 -5.80 39.27 2.45
N ALA A 329 -4.95 39.62 1.48
CA ALA A 329 -3.76 38.87 1.15
C ALA A 329 -2.57 39.29 2.02
N LYS A 330 -1.88 38.32 2.59
CA LYS A 330 -0.67 38.51 3.38
C LYS A 330 0.53 37.94 2.63
N GLU A 331 1.66 38.58 2.77
CA GLU A 331 2.94 38.11 2.27
C GLU A 331 3.84 37.70 3.44
N PHE A 332 4.29 36.48 3.45
CA PHE A 332 5.24 35.96 4.41
C PHE A 332 6.59 35.75 3.71
N LYS A 333 7.59 36.52 4.11
CA LYS A 333 8.98 36.38 3.69
C LYS A 333 9.79 35.74 4.80
N VAL A 334 10.60 34.76 4.48
CA VAL A 334 11.51 34.17 5.45
C VAL A 334 12.89 33.97 4.81
N TYR A 335 13.91 34.41 5.53
CA TYR A 335 15.31 34.16 5.24
C TYR A 335 15.79 33.02 6.09
N PHE A 336 16.17 31.93 5.43
CA PHE A 336 16.59 30.70 6.08
C PHE A 336 18.11 30.54 6.05
N GLY A 337 18.63 29.93 7.10
CA GLY A 337 19.99 29.38 7.19
C GLY A 337 20.01 28.06 7.92
N GLY A 338 21.12 27.35 7.78
CA GLY A 338 21.31 26.06 8.47
C GLY A 338 21.17 24.86 7.58
N TRP A 339 20.90 23.71 8.19
CA TRP A 339 20.88 22.40 7.52
C TRP A 339 20.05 21.38 8.32
N GLU A 340 19.60 20.35 7.62
CA GLU A 340 18.98 19.15 8.17
C GLU A 340 19.61 17.92 7.51
N THR A 341 19.88 16.89 8.31
CA THR A 341 20.32 15.58 7.84
C THR A 341 19.60 14.50 8.62
N ASP A 342 18.90 13.65 7.91
CA ASP A 342 18.21 12.50 8.46
C ASP A 342 18.75 11.22 7.81
N MET A 343 19.05 10.22 8.63
CA MET A 343 19.59 8.94 8.18
C MET A 343 18.80 7.81 8.82
N PHE A 344 18.38 6.83 8.00
CA PHE A 344 17.69 5.63 8.44
C PHE A 344 18.37 4.40 7.83
N GLN A 345 19.05 3.63 8.67
CA GLN A 345 19.67 2.37 8.28
C GLN A 345 18.86 1.22 8.85
N THR A 346 18.33 0.36 7.99
CA THR A 346 17.55 -0.80 8.42
C THR A 346 18.15 -2.10 7.91
N MET A 347 18.11 -3.10 8.75
CA MET A 347 18.46 -4.47 8.40
C MET A 347 17.34 -5.40 8.85
N PHE A 348 16.87 -6.23 7.94
CA PHE A 348 15.86 -7.24 8.21
C PHE A 348 16.31 -8.59 7.69
N GLY A 349 16.20 -9.60 8.53
CA GLY A 349 16.43 -10.99 8.16
C GLY A 349 15.34 -11.88 8.74
N ALA A 350 14.83 -12.81 7.93
CA ALA A 350 13.83 -13.76 8.38
C ALA A 350 14.00 -15.13 7.72
N ALA A 351 13.68 -16.18 8.46
CA ALA A 351 13.69 -17.56 7.98
C ALA A 351 12.41 -18.28 8.41
N ALA A 352 11.86 -19.09 7.53
CA ALA A 352 10.69 -19.93 7.81
C ALA A 352 10.94 -21.35 7.35
N LEU A 353 10.88 -22.30 8.29
CA LEU A 353 10.99 -23.73 8.04
C LEU A 353 9.59 -24.34 8.09
N THR A 354 9.07 -24.78 6.93
CA THR A 354 7.75 -25.37 6.79
C THR A 354 7.87 -26.89 6.62
N PHE A 355 7.19 -27.62 7.52
CA PHE A 355 7.07 -29.08 7.48
C PHE A 355 5.65 -29.49 7.14
N THR A 356 5.48 -30.24 6.06
CA THR A 356 4.20 -30.71 5.55
C THR A 356 4.25 -32.25 5.51
N PRO A 357 3.90 -32.93 6.64
CA PRO A 357 3.95 -34.41 6.70
C PRO A 357 3.04 -35.10 5.71
N ASN A 358 1.86 -34.49 5.43
CA ASN A 358 0.88 -34.88 4.46
C ASN A 358 0.06 -33.67 3.98
N GLU A 359 -0.87 -33.86 3.07
CA GLU A 359 -1.72 -32.80 2.49
C GLU A 359 -2.70 -32.12 3.49
N TYR A 360 -2.89 -32.69 4.68
CA TYR A 360 -3.83 -32.19 5.68
C TYR A 360 -3.17 -31.37 6.79
N HIS A 361 -1.85 -31.49 6.97
CA HIS A 361 -1.14 -30.89 8.09
C HIS A 361 0.09 -30.14 7.64
N GLN A 362 0.22 -28.90 8.11
CA GLN A 362 1.38 -28.07 7.90
C GLN A 362 1.81 -27.42 9.21
N PHE A 363 3.11 -27.42 9.47
CA PHE A 363 3.73 -26.76 10.60
C PHE A 363 4.80 -25.80 10.08
N THR A 364 4.87 -24.61 10.63
CA THR A 364 5.86 -23.63 10.21
C THR A 364 6.53 -23.00 11.43
N LEU A 365 7.85 -23.09 11.51
CA LEU A 365 8.67 -22.36 12.45
C LEU A 365 9.27 -21.16 11.72
N GLN A 366 9.01 -19.95 12.25
CA GLN A 366 9.51 -18.70 11.68
C GLN A 366 10.36 -17.96 12.71
N THR A 367 11.38 -17.29 12.25
CA THR A 367 12.17 -16.35 13.03
C THR A 367 12.48 -15.12 12.20
N SER A 368 12.49 -13.95 12.83
CA SER A 368 12.93 -12.71 12.20
C SER A 368 13.69 -11.81 13.14
N VAL A 369 14.54 -10.98 12.57
CA VAL A 369 15.29 -9.92 13.25
C VAL A 369 15.16 -8.66 12.41
N PHE A 370 14.70 -7.59 13.02
CA PHE A 370 14.70 -6.24 12.47
C PHE A 370 15.60 -5.36 13.32
N LYS A 371 16.51 -4.63 12.68
CA LYS A 371 17.36 -3.61 13.34
C LYS A 371 17.25 -2.31 12.58
N THR A 372 17.15 -1.20 13.31
CA THR A 372 17.20 0.14 12.73
C THR A 372 18.13 1.03 13.55
N LYS A 373 18.91 1.84 12.82
CA LYS A 373 19.63 3.00 13.35
C LYS A 373 19.07 4.23 12.66
N GLU A 374 18.61 5.17 13.45
CA GLU A 374 17.92 6.33 12.96
C GLU A 374 18.54 7.59 13.55
N GLU A 375 18.83 8.55 12.71
CA GLU A 375 19.41 9.84 13.08
C GLU A 375 18.56 10.95 12.47
N GLU A 376 18.22 11.94 13.29
CA GLU A 376 17.54 13.16 12.89
C GLU A 376 18.31 14.33 13.49
N THR A 377 19.01 15.05 12.62
CA THR A 377 19.89 16.14 13.07
C THR A 377 19.64 17.38 12.23
N TYR A 378 19.41 18.50 12.88
CA TYR A 378 19.26 19.79 12.20
C TYR A 378 19.67 20.95 13.07
N ASP A 379 20.08 22.03 12.40
CA ASP A 379 20.21 23.39 12.88
C ASP A 379 19.56 24.30 11.86
N ILE A 380 18.39 24.86 12.17
CA ILE A 380 17.64 25.74 11.26
C ILE A 380 17.48 27.10 11.94
N ILE A 381 17.79 28.15 11.20
CA ILE A 381 17.60 29.54 11.58
C ILE A 381 16.66 30.17 10.56
N GLY A 382 15.64 30.87 11.02
CA GLY A 382 14.74 31.63 10.16
C GLY A 382 14.50 33.02 10.71
N GLU A 383 14.62 33.99 9.85
CA GLU A 383 14.20 35.37 10.11
C GLU A 383 13.05 35.71 9.17
N TYR A 384 11.92 36.13 9.69
CA TYR A 384 10.73 36.31 8.88
C TYR A 384 10.08 37.68 9.04
N TRP A 385 9.42 38.11 7.96
CA TRP A 385 8.56 39.27 7.87
C TRP A 385 7.17 38.85 7.42
N LEU A 386 6.17 39.35 8.11
CA LEU A 386 4.78 39.23 7.73
C LEU A 386 4.28 40.61 7.33
N ASN A 387 3.91 40.76 6.06
CA ASN A 387 3.44 42.03 5.50
C ASN A 387 2.02 41.86 4.98
N GLU A 388 1.29 42.94 4.89
CA GLU A 388 0.08 43.00 4.09
C GLU A 388 0.45 43.13 2.61
N ALA A 389 -0.04 42.20 1.76
CA ALA A 389 0.40 42.15 0.38
C ALA A 389 -0.07 43.34 -0.48
N SER A 390 -1.14 44.05 -0.07
CA SER A 390 -1.68 45.21 -0.79
C SER A 390 -1.01 46.53 -0.46
N THR A 391 -0.52 46.69 0.77
CA THR A 391 0.02 47.94 1.29
C THR A 391 1.51 47.85 1.61
N ASP A 392 2.07 46.64 1.60
CA ASP A 392 3.42 46.32 2.12
C ASP A 392 3.63 46.76 3.59
N GLU A 393 2.51 46.94 4.33
CA GLU A 393 2.56 47.26 5.76
C GLU A 393 3.08 46.07 6.54
N ASN A 394 4.08 46.30 7.39
CA ASN A 394 4.66 45.25 8.21
C ASN A 394 3.74 44.94 9.39
N LEU A 395 3.24 43.70 9.42
CA LEU A 395 2.40 43.17 10.48
C LEU A 395 3.18 42.44 11.56
N GLY A 396 4.42 42.08 11.27
CA GLY A 396 5.25 41.40 12.25
C GLY A 396 6.60 40.94 11.69
N VAL A 397 7.59 40.96 12.58
CA VAL A 397 8.95 40.47 12.34
C VAL A 397 9.30 39.49 13.45
N GLY A 398 10.03 38.48 13.14
CA GLY A 398 10.48 37.53 14.15
C GLY A 398 11.61 36.63 13.64
N GLY A 399 12.24 35.98 14.59
CA GLY A 399 13.26 34.96 14.29
C GLY A 399 13.03 33.71 15.11
N TYR A 400 13.49 32.61 14.59
CA TYR A 400 13.52 31.34 15.31
C TYR A 400 14.80 30.58 15.01
N ARG A 401 15.18 29.75 15.95
CA ARG A 401 16.26 28.82 15.79
C ARG A 401 15.85 27.48 16.40
N GLU A 402 15.92 26.45 15.57
CA GLU A 402 15.60 25.08 15.94
C GLU A 402 16.85 24.20 15.84
N HIS A 403 17.03 23.36 16.84
CA HIS A 403 18.14 22.44 16.93
C HIS A 403 17.64 21.06 17.33
N ALA A 404 18.11 20.02 16.66
CA ALA A 404 17.92 18.64 17.10
C ALA A 404 19.15 17.78 16.87
N ARG A 405 19.32 16.82 17.78
CA ARG A 405 20.28 15.72 17.72
C ARG A 405 19.58 14.50 18.31
N ASN A 406 18.82 13.83 17.47
CA ASN A 406 18.02 12.68 17.87
C ASN A 406 18.60 11.42 17.26
N TYR A 407 18.84 10.42 18.10
CA TYR A 407 19.41 9.14 17.73
C TYR A 407 18.57 8.02 18.31
N LEU A 408 18.17 7.07 17.49
CA LEU A 408 17.42 5.89 17.90
C LEU A 408 18.11 4.63 17.37
N ASP A 409 18.41 3.72 18.28
CA ASP A 409 18.74 2.33 17.97
C ASP A 409 17.60 1.44 18.45
N ALA A 410 17.04 0.61 17.55
CA ALA A 410 16.01 -0.33 17.93
C ALA A 410 16.21 -1.69 17.27
N ASP A 411 15.92 -2.75 18.02
CA ASP A 411 15.89 -4.11 17.51
C ASP A 411 14.61 -4.85 17.94
N ILE A 412 14.04 -5.59 16.98
CA ILE A 412 12.88 -6.44 17.20
C ILE A 412 13.22 -7.85 16.73
N LYS A 413 13.01 -8.82 17.59
CA LYS A 413 13.23 -10.25 17.31
C LYS A 413 11.94 -11.00 17.50
N THR A 414 11.60 -11.87 16.55
CA THR A 414 10.42 -12.72 16.66
C THR A 414 10.76 -14.18 16.43
N VAL A 415 10.08 -15.04 17.19
CA VAL A 415 10.04 -16.48 16.93
C VAL A 415 8.59 -16.92 17.01
N SER A 416 8.08 -17.56 15.96
CA SER A 416 6.73 -18.06 15.92
C SER A 416 6.68 -19.50 15.43
N PHE A 417 5.75 -20.27 16.00
CA PHE A 417 5.43 -21.62 15.56
C PHE A 417 3.94 -21.72 15.27
N THR A 418 3.59 -22.10 14.04
CA THR A 418 2.22 -22.12 13.56
C THR A 418 1.86 -23.48 12.99
N GLY A 419 0.58 -23.86 13.16
CA GLY A 419 0.00 -25.07 12.59
C GLY A 419 -1.24 -24.76 11.75
N LYS A 420 -1.37 -25.50 10.63
CA LYS A 420 -2.53 -25.45 9.75
C LYS A 420 -3.00 -26.86 9.46
N HIS A 421 -4.29 -27.09 9.66
CA HIS A 421 -4.88 -28.42 9.53
C HIS A 421 -6.18 -28.36 8.74
N TYR A 422 -6.33 -29.22 7.74
CA TYR A 422 -7.54 -29.40 6.97
C TYR A 422 -8.25 -30.68 7.46
N LEU A 423 -9.40 -30.53 8.08
CA LEU A 423 -10.19 -31.61 8.67
C LEU A 423 -11.59 -31.60 8.05
N LYS A 424 -11.76 -32.24 6.88
CA LYS A 424 -13.00 -32.23 6.09
C LYS A 424 -13.42 -30.78 5.74
N ALA A 425 -14.50 -30.30 6.34
CA ALA A 425 -15.03 -28.95 6.13
C ALA A 425 -14.38 -27.87 7.00
N HIS A 426 -13.47 -28.24 7.91
CA HIS A 426 -12.79 -27.37 8.86
C HIS A 426 -11.37 -27.05 8.40
N GLU A 427 -10.98 -25.79 8.50
CA GLU A 427 -9.60 -25.34 8.39
C GLU A 427 -9.18 -24.74 9.73
N LEU A 428 -8.51 -25.55 10.54
CA LEU A 428 -7.98 -25.13 11.84
C LEU A 428 -6.60 -24.52 11.67
N ARG A 429 -6.40 -23.31 12.22
CA ARG A 429 -5.10 -22.64 12.32
C ARG A 429 -4.83 -22.25 13.77
N TRP A 430 -3.59 -22.42 14.20
CA TRP A 430 -3.13 -21.98 15.50
C TRP A 430 -1.68 -21.53 15.43
N GLY A 431 -1.24 -20.75 16.39
CA GLY A 431 0.14 -20.31 16.47
C GLY A 431 0.49 -19.75 17.84
N ALA A 432 1.76 -19.87 18.16
CA ALA A 432 2.41 -19.24 19.31
C ALA A 432 3.56 -18.38 18.82
N GLU A 433 3.73 -17.20 19.40
CA GLU A 433 4.74 -16.23 19.03
C GLU A 433 5.34 -15.58 20.26
N TRP A 434 6.65 -15.42 20.23
CA TRP A 434 7.42 -14.53 21.08
C TRP A 434 7.99 -13.40 20.26
N LYS A 435 7.84 -12.16 20.77
CA LYS A 435 8.43 -10.95 20.20
C LYS A 435 9.15 -10.19 21.30
N GLY A 436 10.45 -9.97 21.11
CA GLY A 436 11.28 -9.14 21.98
C GLY A 436 11.61 -7.82 21.28
N GLU A 437 11.40 -6.72 21.97
CA GLU A 437 11.64 -5.36 21.48
C GLU A 437 12.61 -4.65 22.41
N ASN A 438 13.68 -4.04 21.84
CA ASN A 438 14.61 -3.21 22.57
C ASN A 438 14.77 -1.88 21.84
N PHE A 439 14.90 -0.80 22.57
CA PHE A 439 15.21 0.51 22.03
C PHE A 439 16.09 1.33 22.95
N ASP A 440 16.98 2.11 22.34
CA ASP A 440 17.78 3.14 22.98
C ASP A 440 17.56 4.46 22.21
N ASP A 441 16.96 5.44 22.88
CA ASP A 441 16.56 6.73 22.33
C ASP A 441 17.29 7.85 23.07
N ASN A 442 18.04 8.66 22.32
CA ASN A 442 18.77 9.80 22.84
C ASN A 442 18.36 11.05 22.09
N GLN A 443 17.68 11.94 22.77
CA GLN A 443 17.15 13.16 22.19
C GLN A 443 17.73 14.39 22.86
N ARG A 444 18.10 15.33 22.02
CA ARG A 444 18.49 16.67 22.43
C ARG A 444 17.92 17.67 21.44
N GLU A 445 16.92 18.40 21.90
CA GLU A 445 16.21 19.39 21.09
C GLU A 445 16.12 20.70 21.88
N TRP A 446 16.19 21.83 21.19
CA TRP A 446 15.81 23.12 21.74
C TRP A 446 15.29 24.03 20.63
N GLU A 447 14.45 24.95 21.02
CA GLU A 447 13.84 25.97 20.18
C GLU A 447 13.95 27.34 20.86
N LEU A 448 14.50 28.30 20.13
CA LEU A 448 14.54 29.71 20.49
C LEU A 448 13.62 30.47 19.55
N ARG A 449 12.80 31.34 20.08
CA ARG A 449 12.00 32.28 19.30
C ARG A 449 12.17 33.68 19.83
N ASP A 450 12.50 34.57 18.93
CA ASP A 450 12.37 35.99 19.10
C ASP A 450 11.18 36.45 18.30
N SER A 451 10.24 37.07 18.96
CA SER A 451 9.07 37.62 18.32
C SER A 451 8.90 39.05 18.77
N ALA A 452 9.47 40.01 18.08
CA ALA A 452 9.23 41.39 18.32
C ALA A 452 7.73 41.73 18.25
N GLY A 453 7.04 41.73 19.39
CA GLY A 453 5.60 41.95 19.50
C GLY A 453 4.75 40.71 19.77
N TYR A 454 5.34 39.55 19.94
CA TYR A 454 4.58 38.30 20.19
C TYR A 454 4.67 37.83 21.63
N ASN A 455 3.73 37.05 22.06
CA ASN A 455 3.45 36.41 23.33
C ASN A 455 4.59 35.85 24.19
N ILE A 456 5.80 36.01 23.80
CA ILE A 456 6.95 35.70 24.62
C ILE A 456 7.28 37.00 25.35
N PRO A 457 7.51 36.97 26.65
CA PRO A 457 7.95 38.19 27.35
C PRO A 457 9.12 38.79 26.59
N HIS A 458 8.96 40.02 26.14
CA HIS A 458 10.05 40.76 25.52
C HIS A 458 11.22 40.84 26.48
N GLY A 459 12.38 40.41 26.04
CA GLY A 459 13.62 40.52 26.77
C GLY A 459 14.74 40.87 25.81
N ASP A 460 15.80 41.45 26.33
CA ASP A 460 17.02 41.78 25.58
C ASP A 460 17.80 40.55 25.12
N LYS A 461 17.28 39.33 25.38
CA LYS A 461 17.93 38.06 25.07
C LYS A 461 16.91 37.08 24.51
N LEU A 462 17.35 36.38 23.48
CA LEU A 462 16.64 35.23 22.94
C LEU A 462 16.47 34.14 24.03
N GLN A 463 15.23 33.72 24.31
CA GLN A 463 14.93 32.72 25.32
C GLN A 463 14.50 31.41 24.73
N PRO A 464 14.92 30.26 25.29
CA PRO A 464 14.38 28.98 24.88
C PRO A 464 12.90 28.88 25.25
N ILE A 465 12.05 28.58 24.25
CA ILE A 465 10.64 28.28 24.47
C ILE A 465 10.44 26.80 24.70
N TYR A 466 11.40 26.00 24.26
CA TYR A 466 11.40 24.54 24.40
C TYR A 466 12.83 24.04 24.53
N SER A 467 13.09 23.15 25.46
CA SER A 467 14.34 22.41 25.58
C SER A 467 14.07 20.99 26.07
N LEU A 468 14.59 20.02 25.36
CA LEU A 468 14.51 18.60 25.71
C LEU A 468 15.92 18.00 25.73
N ALA A 469 16.26 17.33 26.81
CA ALA A 469 17.43 16.48 26.88
C ALA A 469 16.99 15.18 27.57
N ALA A 470 16.79 14.12 26.79
CA ALA A 470 16.29 12.86 27.29
C ALA A 470 17.11 11.69 26.72
N LYS A 471 17.47 10.76 27.59
CA LYS A 471 18.02 9.48 27.21
C LYS A 471 17.14 8.40 27.82
N THR A 472 16.42 7.67 26.97
CA THR A 472 15.51 6.62 27.38
C THR A 472 15.85 5.30 26.73
N SER A 473 15.75 4.23 27.47
CA SER A 473 15.91 2.86 26.94
C SER A 473 14.83 1.95 27.49
N GLY A 474 14.45 0.98 26.73
CA GLY A 474 13.44 0.01 27.11
C GLY A 474 13.64 -1.34 26.48
N SER A 475 13.19 -2.35 27.19
CA SER A 475 13.11 -3.73 26.71
C SER A 475 11.77 -4.32 27.11
N SER A 476 11.10 -4.98 26.19
CA SER A 476 9.83 -5.64 26.46
C SER A 476 9.70 -6.94 25.68
N ASN A 477 8.91 -7.88 26.25
CA ASN A 477 8.60 -9.14 25.64
C ASN A 477 7.08 -9.29 25.50
N HIS A 478 6.67 -9.77 24.31
CA HIS A 478 5.31 -10.13 24.02
C HIS A 478 5.22 -11.63 23.79
N PHE A 479 4.25 -12.27 24.43
CA PHE A 479 3.92 -13.67 24.18
C PHE A 479 2.49 -13.74 23.68
N SER A 480 2.26 -14.30 22.52
CA SER A 480 0.92 -14.44 21.97
C SER A 480 0.63 -15.85 21.49
N PHE A 481 -0.61 -16.24 21.66
CA PHE A 481 -1.17 -17.49 21.16
C PHE A 481 -2.49 -17.19 20.47
N TYR A 482 -2.73 -17.85 19.33
CA TYR A 482 -4.04 -17.80 18.68
C TYR A 482 -4.49 -19.18 18.23
N ALA A 483 -5.81 -19.34 18.17
CA ALA A 483 -6.47 -20.48 17.54
C ALA A 483 -7.71 -19.99 16.80
N GLN A 484 -7.92 -20.49 15.60
CA GLN A 484 -9.09 -20.17 14.78
C GLN A 484 -9.51 -21.37 13.94
N ASP A 485 -10.80 -21.48 13.69
CA ASP A 485 -11.37 -22.47 12.80
C ASP A 485 -12.19 -21.77 11.71
N THR A 486 -12.08 -22.24 10.49
CA THR A 486 -12.92 -21.85 9.38
C THR A 486 -13.72 -23.06 8.94
N TYR A 487 -15.02 -23.03 9.19
CA TYR A 487 -15.97 -24.06 8.82
C TYR A 487 -16.76 -23.66 7.58
N LYS A 488 -16.67 -24.46 6.52
CA LYS A 488 -17.41 -24.23 5.27
C LYS A 488 -18.40 -25.36 5.04
N PHE A 489 -19.65 -25.01 4.76
CA PHE A 489 -20.71 -25.97 4.46
C PHE A 489 -21.74 -25.40 3.48
N THR A 490 -22.46 -26.30 2.82
CA THR A 490 -23.54 -25.97 1.92
C THR A 490 -24.87 -26.38 2.58
N CYS A 491 -25.85 -25.48 2.52
CA CYS A 491 -27.23 -25.71 2.98
C CYS A 491 -28.22 -25.22 1.91
N ASP A 492 -29.52 -25.43 2.11
CA ASP A 492 -30.58 -25.12 1.13
C ASP A 492 -30.58 -23.65 0.73
N TRP A 493 -30.21 -22.75 1.62
CA TRP A 493 -30.18 -21.31 1.36
C TRP A 493 -28.84 -20.78 0.87
N GLY A 494 -27.79 -21.62 0.76
CA GLY A 494 -26.54 -21.20 0.15
C GLY A 494 -25.29 -21.89 0.66
N ILE A 495 -24.15 -21.31 0.28
CA ILE A 495 -22.81 -21.70 0.80
C ILE A 495 -22.45 -20.76 1.93
N VAL A 496 -22.12 -21.32 3.08
CA VAL A 496 -21.75 -20.57 4.30
C VAL A 496 -20.32 -20.87 4.69
N SER A 497 -19.60 -19.82 5.06
CA SER A 497 -18.27 -19.90 5.67
C SER A 497 -18.30 -19.18 7.00
N ILE A 498 -18.00 -19.86 8.09
CA ILE A 498 -17.90 -19.30 9.43
C ILE A 498 -16.43 -19.39 9.83
N ASN A 499 -15.84 -18.24 10.21
CA ASN A 499 -14.53 -18.21 10.83
C ASN A 499 -14.71 -17.71 12.26
N ALA A 500 -14.18 -18.42 13.22
CA ALA A 500 -14.16 -18.01 14.62
C ALA A 500 -12.78 -18.28 15.21
N GLY A 501 -12.29 -17.37 16.00
CA GLY A 501 -10.98 -17.50 16.61
C GLY A 501 -10.79 -16.62 17.82
N VAL A 502 -9.75 -16.92 18.56
CA VAL A 502 -9.32 -16.14 19.74
C VAL A 502 -7.80 -15.97 19.69
N ARG A 503 -7.35 -14.78 20.06
CA ARG A 503 -5.94 -14.49 20.32
C ARG A 503 -5.79 -14.07 21.76
N VAL A 504 -4.78 -14.61 22.44
CA VAL A 504 -4.39 -14.24 23.80
C VAL A 504 -2.96 -13.72 23.73
N SER A 505 -2.71 -12.53 24.29
CA SER A 505 -1.37 -11.93 24.30
C SER A 505 -1.04 -11.44 25.69
N TYR A 506 0.22 -11.62 26.09
CA TYR A 506 0.80 -11.13 27.34
C TYR A 506 1.95 -10.19 27.01
N TRP A 507 1.93 -9.00 27.63
CA TRP A 507 2.99 -8.01 27.53
C TRP A 507 3.64 -7.79 28.88
N ASP A 508 4.94 -7.99 28.97
CA ASP A 508 5.68 -7.96 30.24
C ASP A 508 5.93 -6.55 30.78
N TRP A 509 5.90 -5.53 29.89
CA TRP A 509 6.12 -4.12 30.25
C TRP A 509 5.19 -3.64 31.38
N ASN A 510 3.91 -3.88 31.23
CA ASN A 510 2.86 -3.53 32.22
C ASN A 510 2.17 -4.75 32.81
N LYS A 511 2.63 -5.97 32.51
CA LYS A 511 2.06 -7.27 32.94
C LYS A 511 0.62 -7.48 32.49
N GLU A 512 0.26 -6.90 31.32
CA GLU A 512 -1.09 -6.98 30.78
C GLU A 512 -1.32 -8.30 30.04
N THR A 513 -2.46 -8.94 30.31
CA THR A 513 -2.96 -10.07 29.52
C THR A 513 -4.25 -9.64 28.82
N ILE A 514 -4.30 -9.77 27.49
CA ILE A 514 -5.44 -9.39 26.66
C ILE A 514 -5.99 -10.59 25.90
N ILE A 515 -7.31 -10.60 25.72
CA ILE A 515 -8.04 -11.66 25.00
C ILE A 515 -8.81 -11.00 23.86
N SER A 516 -8.58 -11.45 22.63
CA SER A 516 -9.11 -10.88 21.39
C SER A 516 -9.97 -11.91 20.65
N PRO A 517 -11.25 -12.11 21.01
CA PRO A 517 -12.17 -12.95 20.25
C PRO A 517 -12.53 -12.26 18.91
N ARG A 518 -12.64 -13.06 17.86
CA ARG A 518 -12.99 -12.60 16.51
C ARG A 518 -13.86 -13.62 15.83
N ALA A 519 -14.83 -13.15 15.05
CA ALA A 519 -15.69 -14.01 14.25
C ALA A 519 -16.10 -13.32 12.95
N SER A 520 -16.27 -14.12 11.91
CA SER A 520 -16.85 -13.66 10.66
C SER A 520 -17.71 -14.74 10.03
N ILE A 521 -18.72 -14.31 9.30
CA ILE A 521 -19.59 -15.18 8.53
C ILE A 521 -19.69 -14.64 7.12
N GLY A 522 -19.55 -15.53 6.14
CA GLY A 522 -19.75 -15.24 4.73
C GLY A 522 -20.86 -16.15 4.17
N LEU A 523 -21.68 -15.59 3.30
CA LEU A 523 -22.81 -16.26 2.69
C LEU A 523 -22.83 -15.99 1.18
N ILE A 524 -22.92 -17.06 0.39
CA ILE A 524 -23.30 -17.01 -1.02
C ILE A 524 -24.68 -17.63 -1.13
N PRO A 525 -25.75 -16.84 -1.36
CA PRO A 525 -27.09 -17.33 -1.34
C PRO A 525 -27.40 -18.23 -2.56
N SER A 526 -28.24 -19.25 -2.38
CA SER A 526 -28.64 -20.18 -3.45
C SER A 526 -29.48 -19.52 -4.54
N PHE A 527 -30.27 -18.47 -4.19
CA PHE A 527 -31.14 -17.76 -5.11
C PHE A 527 -30.37 -16.87 -6.09
N ASN A 528 -29.17 -16.40 -5.74
CA ASN A 528 -28.29 -15.65 -6.64
C ASN A 528 -26.82 -15.83 -6.23
N LYS A 529 -26.09 -16.61 -7.04
CA LYS A 529 -24.67 -16.91 -6.79
C LYS A 529 -23.73 -15.75 -7.06
N ASP A 530 -24.19 -14.67 -7.68
CA ASP A 530 -23.40 -13.45 -7.92
C ASP A 530 -23.36 -12.52 -6.71
N LEU A 531 -24.16 -12.80 -5.70
CA LEU A 531 -24.16 -12.11 -4.43
C LEU A 531 -23.25 -12.81 -3.42
N THR A 532 -22.55 -12.02 -2.63
CA THR A 532 -21.82 -12.50 -1.44
C THR A 532 -22.08 -11.53 -0.30
N PHE A 533 -22.50 -12.01 0.84
CA PHE A 533 -22.68 -11.25 2.05
C PHE A 533 -21.59 -11.59 3.08
N ARG A 534 -21.16 -10.60 3.83
CA ARG A 534 -20.15 -10.75 4.88
C ARG A 534 -20.55 -9.98 6.11
N LEU A 535 -20.34 -10.60 7.27
CA LEU A 535 -20.41 -9.95 8.57
C LEU A 535 -19.17 -10.35 9.38
N ALA A 536 -18.47 -9.38 9.93
CA ALA A 536 -17.32 -9.64 10.78
C ALA A 536 -17.38 -8.79 12.06
N THR A 537 -16.98 -9.37 13.16
CA THR A 537 -16.89 -8.71 14.45
C THR A 537 -15.67 -9.21 15.22
N GLY A 538 -15.15 -8.38 16.11
CA GLY A 538 -14.03 -8.78 16.95
C GLY A 538 -13.53 -7.67 17.84
N VAL A 539 -12.70 -8.08 18.79
CA VAL A 539 -11.96 -7.19 19.68
C VAL A 539 -10.50 -7.18 19.25
N TYR A 540 -9.97 -6.01 19.03
CA TYR A 540 -8.61 -5.78 18.53
C TYR A 540 -7.86 -4.92 19.53
N TYR A 541 -6.62 -5.28 19.80
CA TYR A 541 -5.75 -4.53 20.68
C TYR A 541 -4.48 -4.15 19.94
N GLN A 542 -3.89 -3.02 20.34
CA GLN A 542 -2.60 -2.56 19.88
C GLN A 542 -1.78 -2.14 21.07
N THR A 543 -0.64 -2.82 21.29
CA THR A 543 0.32 -2.40 22.30
C THR A 543 0.98 -1.10 21.88
N PRO A 544 1.17 -0.15 22.80
CA PRO A 544 1.87 1.09 22.51
C PRO A 544 3.32 0.85 22.08
N PHE A 545 3.78 1.57 21.09
CA PHE A 545 5.21 1.61 20.75
C PHE A 545 5.93 2.70 21.56
N TYR A 546 7.26 2.72 21.53
CA TYR A 546 8.04 3.52 22.48
C TYR A 546 7.70 5.02 22.51
N LYS A 547 7.34 5.65 21.37
CA LYS A 547 6.91 7.07 21.36
C LYS A 547 5.58 7.31 22.08
N GLU A 548 4.66 6.36 22.01
CA GLU A 548 3.38 6.41 22.71
C GLU A 548 3.54 6.20 24.22
N MET A 549 4.63 5.54 24.66
CA MET A 549 4.93 5.30 26.07
C MET A 549 5.58 6.50 26.77
N ARG A 550 5.98 7.52 25.99
CA ARG A 550 6.68 8.71 26.50
C ARG A 550 5.69 9.70 27.10
N ASP A 551 5.71 9.84 28.41
CA ASP A 551 5.04 10.93 29.09
C ASP A 551 6.00 12.13 29.16
N THR A 552 5.66 13.19 28.44
CA THR A 552 6.48 14.39 28.32
C THR A 552 5.81 15.54 29.06
N THR A 553 6.42 15.99 30.13
CA THR A 553 5.97 17.16 30.90
C THR A 553 6.87 18.34 30.58
N VAL A 554 6.29 19.47 30.21
CA VAL A 554 7.02 20.74 29.95
C VAL A 554 6.74 21.69 31.10
N THR A 555 7.82 22.13 31.78
CA THR A 555 7.76 23.14 32.85
C THR A 555 8.78 24.21 32.53
N ASP A 556 8.33 25.47 32.44
CA ASP A 556 9.16 26.64 32.10
C ASP A 556 10.02 26.43 30.82
N GLY A 557 9.43 25.79 29.79
CA GLY A 557 10.12 25.51 28.54
C GLY A 557 11.07 24.29 28.57
N ILE A 558 11.26 23.67 29.75
CA ILE A 558 12.08 22.46 29.90
C ILE A 558 11.19 21.24 29.84
N ALA A 559 11.43 20.37 28.86
CA ALA A 559 10.74 19.10 28.71
C ALA A 559 11.50 18.00 29.45
N THR A 560 10.77 17.25 30.28
CA THR A 560 11.23 16.01 30.91
C THR A 560 10.44 14.83 30.37
N VAL A 561 11.13 13.73 30.08
CA VAL A 561 10.52 12.51 29.53
C VAL A 561 10.64 11.38 30.53
N ILE A 562 9.53 10.73 30.81
CA ILE A 562 9.45 9.52 31.62
C ILE A 562 8.69 8.45 30.82
N LEU A 563 9.21 7.20 30.82
CA LEU A 563 8.48 6.10 30.22
C LEU A 563 7.36 5.62 31.13
N ASN A 564 6.13 5.71 30.65
CA ASN A 564 4.96 5.29 31.39
C ASN A 564 4.90 3.75 31.52
N LYS A 565 5.11 3.23 32.72
CA LYS A 565 5.07 1.80 33.03
C LYS A 565 3.64 1.24 33.19
N ASN A 566 2.64 2.11 33.34
CA ASN A 566 1.25 1.74 33.54
C ASN A 566 0.39 1.87 32.29
N ILE A 567 1.01 2.22 31.16
CA ILE A 567 0.31 2.39 29.89
C ILE A 567 -0.29 1.06 29.44
N LYS A 568 -1.52 1.09 28.94
CA LYS A 568 -2.27 -0.11 28.54
C LYS A 568 -2.38 -0.19 27.02
N SER A 569 -2.65 -1.39 26.53
CA SER A 569 -2.98 -1.61 25.13
C SER A 569 -4.24 -0.84 24.74
N GLN A 570 -4.18 -0.16 23.60
CA GLN A 570 -5.33 0.48 22.98
C GLN A 570 -6.29 -0.59 22.47
N ARG A 571 -7.60 -0.33 22.48
CA ARG A 571 -8.62 -1.32 22.12
C ARG A 571 -9.60 -0.77 21.09
N SER A 572 -9.91 -1.59 20.07
CA SER A 572 -10.96 -1.33 19.10
C SER A 572 -11.91 -2.54 18.99
N ILE A 573 -13.22 -2.29 19.03
CA ILE A 573 -14.24 -3.31 18.80
C ILE A 573 -14.84 -3.01 17.42
N HIS A 574 -14.76 -3.98 16.51
CA HIS A 574 -15.25 -3.83 15.15
C HIS A 574 -16.55 -4.56 14.92
N ILE A 575 -17.44 -3.93 14.15
CA ILE A 575 -18.59 -4.54 13.48
C ILE A 575 -18.51 -4.08 12.03
N VAL A 576 -18.41 -5.03 11.10
CA VAL A 576 -18.30 -4.76 9.65
C VAL A 576 -19.32 -5.64 8.95
N ALA A 577 -20.22 -5.02 8.19
CA ALA A 577 -21.21 -5.71 7.39
C ALA A 577 -21.15 -5.25 5.95
N GLY A 578 -21.11 -6.15 5.00
CA GLY A 578 -21.02 -5.78 3.60
C GLY A 578 -21.24 -6.94 2.65
N GLY A 579 -21.00 -6.68 1.38
CA GLY A 579 -21.13 -7.70 0.36
C GLY A 579 -20.63 -7.25 -1.00
N ASP A 580 -20.59 -8.23 -1.89
CA ASP A 580 -20.27 -8.05 -3.29
C ASP A 580 -21.46 -8.43 -4.16
N TYR A 581 -21.63 -7.71 -5.25
CA TYR A 581 -22.54 -8.05 -6.33
C TYR A 581 -21.74 -8.08 -7.65
N ARG A 582 -21.75 -9.24 -8.32
CA ARG A 582 -21.15 -9.43 -9.64
C ARG A 582 -22.22 -9.28 -10.69
N PHE A 583 -21.96 -8.58 -11.75
CA PHE A 583 -22.90 -8.33 -12.83
C PHE A 583 -22.15 -8.06 -14.14
N GLU A 584 -22.86 -8.17 -15.22
CA GLU A 584 -22.35 -7.78 -16.53
C GLU A 584 -22.85 -6.37 -16.89
N MET A 585 -21.95 -5.53 -17.34
CA MET A 585 -22.22 -4.21 -17.86
C MET A 585 -21.40 -4.01 -19.14
N LEU A 586 -22.01 -3.54 -20.21
CA LEU A 586 -21.37 -3.40 -21.53
C LEU A 586 -20.77 -4.72 -22.07
N GLY A 587 -21.40 -5.86 -21.73
CA GLY A 587 -20.93 -7.21 -22.09
C GLY A 587 -19.64 -7.63 -21.38
N ARG A 588 -19.36 -7.09 -20.19
CA ARG A 588 -18.10 -7.31 -19.41
C ARG A 588 -18.38 -7.54 -17.94
N PRO A 589 -17.49 -8.24 -17.22
CA PRO A 589 -17.68 -8.52 -15.81
C PRO A 589 -17.37 -7.28 -14.96
N PHE A 590 -18.29 -6.93 -14.09
CA PHE A 590 -18.14 -5.91 -13.05
C PHE A 590 -18.43 -6.50 -11.68
N LYS A 591 -17.85 -5.88 -10.65
CA LYS A 591 -18.11 -6.19 -9.25
C LYS A 591 -18.33 -4.90 -8.48
N PHE A 592 -19.49 -4.79 -7.83
CA PHE A 592 -19.78 -3.74 -6.86
C PHE A 592 -19.60 -4.30 -5.46
N THR A 593 -18.82 -3.61 -4.63
CA THR A 593 -18.60 -3.94 -3.22
C THR A 593 -19.11 -2.79 -2.37
N ALA A 594 -19.85 -3.08 -1.31
CA ALA A 594 -20.25 -2.11 -0.31
C ALA A 594 -20.05 -2.68 1.09
N GLU A 595 -19.47 -1.90 2.00
CA GLU A 595 -19.23 -2.28 3.39
C GLU A 595 -19.55 -1.12 4.34
N ALA A 596 -20.47 -1.35 5.27
CA ALA A 596 -20.74 -0.47 6.40
C ALA A 596 -19.97 -0.96 7.62
N TYR A 597 -19.39 -0.04 8.38
CA TYR A 597 -18.60 -0.41 9.56
C TYR A 597 -18.83 0.54 10.74
N TYR A 598 -18.63 -0.02 11.92
CA TYR A 598 -18.56 0.70 13.19
C TYR A 598 -17.38 0.16 14.01
N LYS A 599 -16.52 1.07 14.47
CA LYS A 599 -15.39 0.77 15.38
C LYS A 599 -15.58 1.56 16.66
N LYS A 600 -15.69 0.89 17.80
CA LYS A 600 -15.65 1.53 19.11
C LYS A 600 -14.22 1.52 19.62
N LEU A 601 -13.71 2.66 20.03
CA LEU A 601 -12.34 2.87 20.44
C LEU A 601 -12.28 3.15 21.94
N ASP A 602 -11.49 2.38 22.67
CA ASP A 602 -11.26 2.52 24.11
C ASP A 602 -9.76 2.52 24.42
N ASN A 603 -9.36 3.11 25.54
CA ASN A 603 -7.97 3.21 26.00
C ASN A 603 -7.04 3.83 24.94
N ILE A 604 -7.53 4.79 24.20
CA ILE A 604 -6.74 5.44 23.14
C ILE A 604 -5.70 6.37 23.75
N ILE A 605 -4.50 6.36 23.19
CA ILE A 605 -3.44 7.33 23.46
C ILE A 605 -3.59 8.43 22.40
N PRO A 606 -4.15 9.60 22.75
CA PRO A 606 -4.33 10.66 21.78
C PRO A 606 -3.00 11.30 21.41
N TYR A 607 -2.98 12.02 20.29
CA TYR A 607 -1.82 12.76 19.84
C TYR A 607 -2.22 14.09 19.21
N ASN A 608 -1.30 15.05 19.24
CA ASN A 608 -1.37 16.29 18.48
C ASN A 608 -0.48 16.18 17.25
N ILE A 609 -0.79 17.00 16.23
CA ILE A 609 0.09 17.23 15.09
C ILE A 609 0.58 18.68 15.21
N ASP A 610 1.88 18.83 15.38
CA ASP A 610 2.57 20.11 15.38
C ASP A 610 3.42 20.21 14.11
N ASN A 611 2.98 21.04 13.18
CA ASN A 611 3.48 21.10 11.81
C ASN A 611 3.40 19.71 11.16
N VAL A 612 4.49 18.95 11.13
CA VAL A 612 4.54 17.56 10.63
C VAL A 612 4.86 16.53 11.72
N ARG A 613 5.08 16.97 12.95
CA ARG A 613 5.44 16.11 14.09
C ARG A 613 4.20 15.57 14.78
N ILE A 614 4.22 14.30 15.13
CA ILE A 614 3.21 13.66 15.98
C ILE A 614 3.74 13.68 17.42
N VAL A 615 2.98 14.31 18.32
CA VAL A 615 3.26 14.39 19.75
C VAL A 615 2.19 13.63 20.51
N TYR A 616 2.56 12.49 21.10
CA TYR A 616 1.65 11.65 21.86
C TYR A 616 1.48 12.15 23.28
N TYR A 617 0.31 11.92 23.88
CA TYR A 617 0.00 12.29 25.27
C TYR A 617 0.69 11.40 26.31
N GLY A 618 1.21 10.23 25.91
CA GLY A 618 1.90 9.29 26.81
C GLY A 618 0.98 8.54 27.78
N GLU A 619 -0.34 8.66 27.66
CA GLU A 619 -1.33 8.04 28.53
C GLU A 619 -2.63 7.65 27.79
N ASN A 620 -3.34 6.65 28.33
CA ASN A 620 -4.61 6.16 27.79
C ASN A 620 -5.79 7.03 28.25
N CYS A 621 -5.87 8.26 27.80
CA CYS A 621 -6.85 9.24 28.30
C CYS A 621 -8.01 9.51 27.32
N ALA A 622 -8.11 8.77 26.20
CA ALA A 622 -9.17 8.98 25.22
C ALA A 622 -10.03 7.74 24.92
N LYS A 623 -11.26 8.01 24.46
CA LYS A 623 -12.22 7.06 23.92
C LYS A 623 -12.88 7.66 22.70
N GLY A 624 -13.28 6.82 21.75
CA GLY A 624 -13.86 7.32 20.52
C GLY A 624 -14.61 6.30 19.70
N TYR A 625 -14.88 6.67 18.46
CA TYR A 625 -15.46 5.78 17.46
C TYR A 625 -15.03 6.18 16.05
N ALA A 626 -15.16 5.23 15.13
CA ALA A 626 -15.15 5.46 13.70
C ALA A 626 -16.30 4.69 13.06
N ALA A 627 -17.07 5.35 12.19
CA ALA A 627 -18.19 4.75 11.48
C ALA A 627 -18.21 5.23 10.03
N GLY A 628 -18.64 4.40 9.12
CA GLY A 628 -18.69 4.80 7.72
C GLY A 628 -19.24 3.73 6.78
N LEU A 629 -19.26 4.12 5.52
CA LEU A 629 -19.66 3.30 4.38
C LEU A 629 -18.60 3.40 3.29
N ASP A 630 -18.08 2.26 2.88
CA ASP A 630 -17.10 2.12 1.81
C ASP A 630 -17.76 1.47 0.59
N MET A 631 -17.53 2.02 -0.59
CA MET A 631 -18.07 1.52 -1.85
C MET A 631 -16.94 1.41 -2.88
N LYS A 632 -16.98 0.35 -3.69
CA LYS A 632 -16.05 0.12 -4.80
C LYS A 632 -16.76 -0.49 -5.98
N LEU A 633 -16.61 0.11 -7.13
CA LEU A 633 -16.97 -0.45 -8.42
C LEU A 633 -15.66 -0.89 -9.11
N PHE A 634 -15.50 -2.18 -9.33
CA PHE A 634 -14.36 -2.79 -9.99
C PHE A 634 -14.83 -3.47 -11.27
N GLY A 635 -14.07 -3.37 -12.35
CA GLY A 635 -14.39 -4.10 -13.57
C GLY A 635 -13.47 -3.79 -14.74
N GLU A 636 -13.71 -4.49 -15.84
CA GLU A 636 -13.04 -4.25 -17.10
C GLU A 636 -13.80 -3.20 -17.90
N PHE A 637 -13.48 -1.92 -17.70
CA PHE A 637 -14.03 -0.84 -18.53
C PHE A 637 -13.60 -0.97 -20.00
N VAL A 638 -12.43 -1.57 -20.22
CA VAL A 638 -11.93 -2.00 -21.52
C VAL A 638 -11.40 -3.44 -21.41
N PRO A 639 -11.54 -4.30 -22.45
CA PRO A 639 -11.12 -5.69 -22.39
C PRO A 639 -9.67 -5.89 -21.95
N GLY A 640 -9.48 -6.72 -20.90
CA GLY A 640 -8.15 -7.10 -20.43
C GLY A 640 -7.47 -6.10 -19.50
N THR A 641 -8.17 -5.04 -19.04
CA THR A 641 -7.63 -4.07 -18.09
C THR A 641 -8.55 -3.90 -16.87
N ASP A 642 -7.95 -3.95 -15.69
CA ASP A 642 -8.67 -3.79 -14.44
C ASP A 642 -8.67 -2.32 -14.01
N SER A 643 -9.84 -1.78 -13.76
CA SER A 643 -10.05 -0.41 -13.29
C SER A 643 -11.05 -0.39 -12.15
N TRP A 644 -10.98 0.63 -11.29
CA TRP A 644 -11.93 0.78 -10.21
C TRP A 644 -12.17 2.23 -9.83
N ILE A 645 -13.35 2.45 -9.27
CA ILE A 645 -13.74 3.69 -8.62
C ILE A 645 -14.10 3.35 -7.18
N THR A 646 -13.62 4.14 -6.23
CA THR A 646 -13.94 3.99 -4.81
C THR A 646 -14.54 5.27 -4.26
N LEU A 647 -15.44 5.11 -3.30
CA LEU A 647 -16.02 6.20 -2.53
C LEU A 647 -16.18 5.73 -1.09
N SER A 648 -15.67 6.51 -0.16
CA SER A 648 -15.79 6.27 1.27
C SER A 648 -16.37 7.50 1.96
N ILE A 649 -17.33 7.28 2.83
CA ILE A 649 -17.95 8.30 3.67
C ILE A 649 -17.75 7.86 5.11
N MET A 650 -17.10 8.70 5.93
CA MET A 650 -16.82 8.32 7.32
C MET A 650 -16.89 9.48 8.28
N GLU A 651 -17.10 9.14 9.55
CA GLU A 651 -16.90 10.01 10.69
C GLU A 651 -16.03 9.31 11.73
N THR A 652 -15.00 10.01 12.22
CA THR A 652 -14.21 9.54 13.36
C THR A 652 -14.02 10.66 14.36
N LYS A 653 -14.35 10.36 15.62
CA LYS A 653 -14.31 11.29 16.75
C LYS A 653 -13.74 10.62 17.99
N GLU A 654 -13.15 11.43 18.84
CA GLU A 654 -12.66 10.99 20.15
C GLU A 654 -12.95 12.02 21.23
N LYS A 655 -12.92 11.55 22.47
CA LYS A 655 -13.15 12.33 23.68
C LYS A 655 -11.93 12.17 24.59
N ILE A 656 -11.19 13.23 24.80
CA ILE A 656 -9.96 13.25 25.61
C ILE A 656 -10.32 13.70 27.01
N ASN A 657 -9.81 13.04 28.06
CA ASN A 657 -9.99 13.36 29.48
C ASN A 657 -11.46 13.66 29.88
N GLY A 658 -12.41 12.94 29.27
CA GLY A 658 -13.83 13.14 29.55
C GLY A 658 -14.44 14.42 28.95
N GLY A 659 -13.67 15.21 28.17
CA GLY A 659 -14.09 16.44 27.51
C GLY A 659 -15.16 16.26 26.44
N LYS A 660 -15.28 17.16 25.50
CA LYS A 660 -16.21 17.08 24.34
C LYS A 660 -15.74 16.09 23.28
N MET A 661 -16.68 15.57 22.50
CA MET A 661 -16.34 14.78 21.29
C MET A 661 -15.75 15.71 20.22
N ILE A 662 -14.53 15.43 19.79
CA ILE A 662 -13.79 16.18 18.76
C ILE A 662 -13.35 15.26 17.65
N PRO A 663 -13.15 15.76 16.41
CA PRO A 663 -12.60 14.96 15.33
C PRO A 663 -11.21 14.40 15.69
N ARG A 664 -10.92 13.15 15.31
CA ARG A 664 -9.55 12.61 15.37
C ARG A 664 -8.68 13.31 14.30
N PRO A 665 -7.34 13.38 14.47
CA PRO A 665 -6.45 13.98 13.47
C PRO A 665 -6.58 13.37 12.07
N THR A 666 -6.97 12.11 11.99
CA THR A 666 -7.19 11.34 10.76
C THR A 666 -8.61 11.48 10.18
N SER A 667 -9.44 12.37 10.72
CA SER A 667 -10.84 12.54 10.30
C SER A 667 -10.94 13.17 8.91
N SER A 668 -11.05 12.33 7.88
CA SER A 668 -11.35 12.70 6.49
C SER A 668 -12.75 12.17 6.14
N ARG A 669 -13.73 13.07 5.99
CA ARG A 669 -15.16 12.68 5.88
C ARG A 669 -15.50 12.00 4.57
N TYR A 670 -14.87 12.42 3.50
CA TYR A 670 -15.12 11.92 2.15
C TYR A 670 -13.81 11.62 1.47
N ASN A 671 -13.68 10.41 0.93
CA ASN A 671 -12.55 9.99 0.14
C ASN A 671 -13.05 9.32 -1.13
N ALA A 672 -12.54 9.73 -2.27
CA ALA A 672 -12.85 9.12 -3.55
C ALA A 672 -11.56 8.89 -4.33
N SER A 673 -11.47 7.77 -5.02
CA SER A 673 -10.33 7.43 -5.86
C SER A 673 -10.80 6.78 -7.15
N LEU A 674 -10.18 7.17 -8.24
CA LEU A 674 -10.31 6.53 -9.55
C LEU A 674 -8.96 5.96 -9.92
N PHE A 675 -8.94 4.69 -10.24
CA PHE A 675 -7.82 4.02 -10.87
C PHE A 675 -8.27 3.44 -12.19
N PHE A 676 -7.76 3.99 -13.27
CA PHE A 676 -8.11 3.59 -14.63
C PHE A 676 -6.84 3.25 -15.41
N THR A 677 -6.86 2.12 -16.08
CA THR A 677 -5.77 1.72 -16.97
C THR A 677 -6.34 1.09 -18.23
N ASP A 678 -5.79 1.43 -19.37
CA ASP A 678 -6.30 1.01 -20.67
C ASP A 678 -5.22 0.98 -21.74
N TYR A 679 -5.50 0.21 -22.79
CA TYR A 679 -4.79 0.29 -24.06
C TYR A 679 -5.57 1.16 -25.05
N PHE A 680 -4.88 1.92 -25.86
CA PHE A 680 -5.55 2.69 -26.91
C PHE A 680 -6.31 1.76 -27.87
N PRO A 681 -7.50 2.14 -28.33
CA PRO A 681 -8.29 1.33 -29.24
C PRO A 681 -7.51 0.92 -30.48
N GLY A 682 -7.54 -0.38 -30.81
CA GLY A 682 -6.88 -0.95 -31.99
C GLY A 682 -5.36 -1.15 -31.86
N THR A 683 -4.77 -0.92 -30.70
CA THR A 683 -3.35 -1.18 -30.45
C THR A 683 -3.10 -1.63 -29.02
N ASP A 684 -2.17 -2.53 -28.84
CA ASP A 684 -1.67 -2.98 -27.55
C ASP A 684 -0.28 -2.42 -27.23
N LYS A 685 0.22 -1.54 -28.08
CA LYS A 685 1.51 -0.88 -27.91
C LYS A 685 1.42 0.36 -27.02
N TRP A 686 0.29 1.06 -27.02
CA TRP A 686 0.05 2.23 -26.22
C TRP A 686 -0.84 1.90 -25.04
N LYS A 687 -0.34 2.13 -23.83
CA LYS A 687 -1.07 1.97 -22.58
C LYS A 687 -1.17 3.31 -21.88
N MET A 688 -2.37 3.63 -21.42
CA MET A 688 -2.66 4.80 -20.59
C MET A 688 -3.02 4.36 -19.18
N SER A 689 -2.64 5.15 -18.22
CA SER A 689 -3.04 4.99 -16.82
C SER A 689 -3.42 6.35 -16.25
N LEU A 690 -4.54 6.41 -15.56
CA LEU A 690 -5.07 7.60 -14.90
C LEU A 690 -5.37 7.26 -13.45
N GLN A 691 -4.84 8.07 -12.55
CA GLN A 691 -5.17 8.02 -11.14
C GLN A 691 -5.72 9.38 -10.71
N ALA A 692 -6.88 9.39 -10.06
CA ALA A 692 -7.42 10.60 -9.48
C ALA A 692 -7.79 10.32 -8.03
N THR A 693 -7.45 11.25 -7.15
CA THR A 693 -7.69 11.14 -5.71
C THR A 693 -8.32 12.43 -5.21
N TYR A 694 -9.36 12.27 -4.41
CA TYR A 694 -9.97 13.31 -3.60
C TYR A 694 -10.04 12.82 -2.16
N ALA A 695 -9.46 13.57 -1.22
CA ALA A 695 -9.58 13.32 0.21
C ALA A 695 -9.97 14.62 0.92
N ASP A 696 -11.05 14.57 1.73
CA ASP A 696 -11.50 15.73 2.50
C ASP A 696 -10.42 16.19 3.48
N GLY A 697 -10.30 17.50 3.69
CA GLY A 697 -9.27 18.09 4.51
C GLY A 697 -9.25 17.58 5.95
N LEU A 698 -8.07 17.47 6.53
CA LEU A 698 -7.88 17.06 7.92
C LEU A 698 -8.17 18.22 8.89
N PRO A 699 -8.60 17.93 10.13
CA PRO A 699 -8.73 18.94 11.16
C PRO A 699 -7.35 19.46 11.58
N PHE A 700 -7.24 20.77 11.80
CA PHE A 700 -6.01 21.40 12.28
C PHE A 700 -6.31 22.61 13.19
N GLY A 701 -5.30 23.07 13.89
CA GLY A 701 -5.39 24.23 14.74
C GLY A 701 -4.02 24.73 15.19
N PRO A 702 -3.95 25.82 15.97
CA PRO A 702 -2.68 26.37 16.42
C PRO A 702 -1.88 25.37 17.26
N PRO A 703 -0.54 25.30 17.09
CA PRO A 703 0.33 24.44 17.87
C PRO A 703 0.27 24.79 19.37
N HIS A 704 0.70 23.84 20.20
CA HIS A 704 0.71 23.97 21.66
C HIS A 704 -0.64 24.36 22.30
N THR A 705 -1.75 24.09 21.57
CA THR A 705 -3.11 24.25 22.09
C THR A 705 -3.80 22.91 22.26
N GLY A 706 -4.78 22.85 23.18
CA GLY A 706 -5.59 21.65 23.34
C GLY A 706 -6.38 21.35 22.06
N ARG A 707 -6.52 20.05 21.76
CA ARG A 707 -7.21 19.55 20.56
C ARG A 707 -8.64 20.07 20.38
N GLU A 708 -9.30 20.45 21.46
CA GLU A 708 -10.64 21.07 21.42
C GLU A 708 -10.65 22.45 20.72
N LYS A 709 -9.50 23.07 20.53
CA LYS A 709 -9.32 24.33 19.81
C LYS A 709 -8.98 24.13 18.32
N HIS A 710 -8.80 22.88 17.87
CA HIS A 710 -8.55 22.55 16.47
C HIS A 710 -9.89 22.57 15.68
N LEU A 711 -10.39 23.76 15.41
CA LEU A 711 -11.71 23.97 14.80
C LEU A 711 -11.68 24.08 13.28
N PHE A 712 -10.50 24.20 12.69
CA PHE A 712 -10.34 24.38 11.25
C PHE A 712 -10.20 23.05 10.53
N ARG A 713 -10.54 23.06 9.24
CA ARG A 713 -10.22 21.99 8.30
C ARG A 713 -9.34 22.52 7.19
N ALA A 714 -8.31 21.78 6.86
CA ALA A 714 -7.48 22.04 5.70
C ALA A 714 -8.32 21.93 4.41
N PRO A 715 -7.91 22.57 3.32
CA PRO A 715 -8.46 22.30 2.01
C PRO A 715 -8.38 20.80 1.67
N ALA A 716 -9.33 20.33 0.87
CA ALA A 716 -9.32 18.94 0.42
C ALA A 716 -8.09 18.66 -0.46
N TYR A 717 -7.44 17.53 -0.22
CA TYR A 717 -6.40 17.01 -1.09
C TYR A 717 -7.01 16.52 -2.41
N LYS A 718 -6.48 17.02 -3.51
CA LYS A 718 -6.96 16.70 -4.87
C LYS A 718 -5.76 16.47 -5.77
N ARG A 719 -5.74 15.34 -6.46
CA ARG A 719 -4.63 15.03 -7.34
C ARG A 719 -5.08 14.20 -8.54
N VAL A 720 -4.54 14.51 -9.68
CA VAL A 720 -4.72 13.73 -10.91
C VAL A 720 -3.34 13.46 -11.49
N ASP A 721 -3.01 12.18 -11.63
CA ASP A 721 -1.79 11.70 -12.25
C ASP A 721 -2.15 10.89 -13.52
N ILE A 722 -1.44 11.15 -14.60
CA ILE A 722 -1.61 10.43 -15.85
C ILE A 722 -0.28 9.84 -16.31
N GLY A 723 -0.30 8.62 -16.78
CA GLY A 723 0.85 7.95 -17.37
C GLY A 723 0.53 7.40 -18.75
N MET A 724 1.44 7.60 -19.68
CA MET A 724 1.39 7.00 -21.02
C MET A 724 2.63 6.15 -21.23
N SER A 725 2.45 4.93 -21.74
CA SER A 725 3.54 4.00 -22.00
C SER A 725 3.42 3.44 -23.41
N TYR A 726 4.54 3.41 -24.11
CA TYR A 726 4.67 2.84 -25.44
C TYR A 726 5.54 1.60 -25.40
N ARG A 727 5.04 0.48 -25.92
CA ARG A 727 5.82 -0.75 -26.06
C ARG A 727 6.67 -0.68 -27.31
N LEU A 728 7.97 -0.38 -27.11
CA LEU A 728 8.93 -0.25 -28.18
C LEU A 728 9.28 -1.61 -28.80
N PHE A 729 9.35 -2.66 -27.97
CA PHE A 729 9.79 -3.99 -28.38
C PHE A 729 8.97 -5.07 -27.68
N ASN A 730 8.62 -6.13 -28.42
CA ASN A 730 7.99 -7.35 -27.90
C ASN A 730 8.58 -8.57 -28.63
N ASN A 731 9.29 -9.42 -27.93
CA ASN A 731 9.94 -10.60 -28.52
C ASN A 731 8.95 -11.64 -29.03
N GLU A 732 7.74 -11.71 -28.47
CA GLU A 732 6.69 -12.64 -28.94
C GLU A 732 6.19 -12.26 -30.37
N GLU A 733 6.25 -10.98 -30.73
CA GLU A 733 5.82 -10.49 -32.04
C GLU A 733 6.95 -10.54 -33.10
N GLU A 734 8.18 -10.19 -32.70
CA GLU A 734 9.31 -9.98 -33.61
C GLU A 734 10.21 -11.20 -33.79
N ARG A 735 10.07 -12.23 -32.94
CA ARG A 735 10.79 -13.53 -32.98
C ARG A 735 12.29 -13.41 -33.22
N PHE A 736 12.98 -12.56 -32.47
CA PHE A 736 14.42 -12.48 -32.50
C PHE A 736 15.07 -13.64 -31.74
N HIS A 737 15.74 -14.54 -32.44
CA HIS A 737 16.40 -15.71 -31.85
C HIS A 737 17.90 -15.54 -31.65
N THR A 738 18.50 -14.37 -31.92
CA THR A 738 19.94 -14.17 -31.92
C THR A 738 20.37 -12.96 -31.08
N GLY A 739 21.54 -13.08 -30.41
CA GLY A 739 22.14 -11.99 -29.62
C GLY A 739 21.42 -11.68 -28.31
N ILE A 740 21.66 -10.50 -27.75
CA ILE A 740 21.08 -10.02 -26.49
C ILE A 740 19.54 -9.93 -26.56
N ARG A 741 18.97 -9.64 -27.73
CA ARG A 741 17.51 -9.51 -27.93
C ARG A 741 16.74 -10.79 -27.61
N LYS A 742 17.38 -11.97 -27.65
CA LYS A 742 16.79 -13.25 -27.25
C LYS A 742 16.31 -13.25 -25.80
N TYR A 743 16.99 -12.51 -24.93
CA TYR A 743 16.71 -12.50 -23.50
C TYR A 743 15.74 -11.37 -23.08
N ILE A 744 15.46 -10.42 -23.97
CA ILE A 744 14.56 -9.29 -23.71
C ILE A 744 13.14 -9.71 -24.12
N LYS A 745 12.21 -9.70 -23.18
CA LYS A 745 10.78 -9.94 -23.44
C LYS A 745 10.08 -8.71 -23.96
N ASN A 746 10.21 -7.59 -23.26
CA ASN A 746 9.57 -6.32 -23.60
C ASN A 746 10.47 -5.14 -23.26
N ILE A 747 10.32 -4.05 -24.03
CA ILE A 747 10.85 -2.73 -23.71
C ILE A 747 9.70 -1.74 -23.75
N TRP A 748 9.50 -1.01 -22.67
CA TRP A 748 8.50 0.03 -22.55
C TRP A 748 9.16 1.38 -22.30
N LEU A 749 8.69 2.39 -23.00
CA LEU A 749 9.00 3.80 -22.74
C LEU A 749 7.74 4.44 -22.15
N GLY A 750 7.89 5.24 -21.12
CA GLY A 750 6.77 5.89 -20.46
C GLY A 750 7.04 7.34 -20.15
N VAL A 751 5.97 8.10 -20.12
CA VAL A 751 5.93 9.49 -19.65
C VAL A 751 4.77 9.62 -18.69
N ASP A 752 5.02 10.16 -17.50
CA ASP A 752 4.02 10.44 -16.50
C ASP A 752 3.92 11.94 -16.26
N ALA A 753 2.72 12.43 -16.04
CA ALA A 753 2.47 13.78 -15.54
C ALA A 753 1.83 13.66 -14.17
N PHE A 754 2.55 14.07 -13.15
CA PHE A 754 2.09 14.11 -11.77
C PHE A 754 1.42 15.46 -11.49
N ASN A 755 0.36 15.43 -10.68
CA ASN A 755 -0.44 16.62 -10.34
C ASN A 755 -0.78 17.44 -11.61
N LEU A 756 -1.39 16.77 -12.59
CA LEU A 756 -1.70 17.32 -13.91
C LEU A 756 -2.41 18.69 -13.85
N LEU A 757 -3.30 18.86 -12.88
CA LEU A 757 -4.10 20.07 -12.69
C LEU A 757 -3.37 21.17 -11.91
N ASP A 758 -2.13 20.92 -11.49
CA ASP A 758 -1.27 21.85 -10.73
C ASP A 758 -1.95 22.42 -9.48
N ILE A 759 -2.61 21.55 -8.72
CA ILE A 759 -3.33 21.93 -7.50
C ILE A 759 -2.35 22.05 -6.33
N ASN A 760 -2.39 23.16 -5.63
CA ASN A 760 -1.63 23.39 -4.42
C ASN A 760 -2.27 22.64 -3.24
N ASN A 761 -1.81 21.42 -2.98
CA ASN A 761 -2.24 20.60 -1.86
C ASN A 761 -1.43 20.96 -0.61
N VAL A 762 -2.12 21.18 0.50
CA VAL A 762 -1.47 21.58 1.75
C VAL A 762 -0.96 20.32 2.49
N ASN A 763 0.33 20.31 2.83
CA ASN A 763 0.93 19.27 3.67
C ASN A 763 0.83 19.58 5.16
N SER A 764 1.14 20.84 5.54
CA SER A 764 1.16 21.32 6.91
C SER A 764 1.00 22.83 6.94
N TYR A 765 0.91 23.38 8.13
CA TYR A 765 0.85 24.82 8.34
C TYR A 765 1.98 25.29 9.25
N PHE A 766 2.66 26.35 8.83
CA PHE A 766 3.56 27.09 9.69
C PHE A 766 2.77 28.23 10.35
N TRP A 767 2.84 28.34 11.68
CA TRP A 767 2.06 29.31 12.42
C TRP A 767 2.92 30.50 12.84
N VAL A 768 2.45 31.68 12.51
CA VAL A 768 3.05 32.95 12.93
C VAL A 768 2.01 33.84 13.62
N ARG A 769 2.46 34.76 14.39
CA ARG A 769 1.61 35.75 15.03
C ARG A 769 1.99 37.16 14.57
N ASP A 770 1.00 38.05 14.49
CA ASP A 770 1.22 39.47 14.28
C ASP A 770 1.44 40.22 15.59
N ILE A 771 1.73 41.53 15.50
CA ILE A 771 1.91 42.42 16.64
C ILE A 771 0.65 42.58 17.48
N SER A 772 -0.53 42.24 16.93
CA SER A 772 -1.83 42.25 17.60
C SER A 772 -2.18 40.92 18.22
N ASN A 773 -1.24 39.95 18.21
CA ASN A 773 -1.43 38.57 18.71
C ASN A 773 -2.43 37.72 17.92
N ASN A 774 -2.72 38.07 16.66
CA ASN A 774 -3.50 37.21 15.78
C ASN A 774 -2.62 36.07 15.24
N ASN A 775 -3.19 34.87 15.16
CA ASN A 775 -2.49 33.72 14.62
C ASN A 775 -2.79 33.57 13.12
N TYR A 776 -1.76 33.40 12.32
CA TYR A 776 -1.83 33.12 10.90
C TYR A 776 -1.26 31.73 10.60
N ALA A 777 -2.02 30.94 9.85
CA ALA A 777 -1.63 29.61 9.38
C ALA A 777 -1.09 29.70 7.95
N ILE A 778 0.21 29.67 7.79
CA ILE A 778 0.88 29.76 6.50
C ILE A 778 0.98 28.35 5.92
N PRO A 779 0.38 28.06 4.76
CA PRO A 779 0.39 26.73 4.19
C PRO A 779 1.78 26.35 3.67
N ASN A 780 2.19 25.11 3.91
CA ASN A 780 3.29 24.45 3.23
C ASN A 780 2.68 23.51 2.18
N TYR A 781 2.91 23.79 0.91
CA TYR A 781 2.33 23.02 -0.17
C TYR A 781 3.19 21.81 -0.55
N LEU A 782 2.53 20.75 -0.98
CA LEU A 782 3.11 19.56 -1.58
C LEU A 782 3.58 19.84 -3.03
N THR A 783 3.99 18.79 -3.72
CA THR A 783 4.62 18.91 -5.05
C THR A 783 3.65 19.50 -6.09
N GLY A 784 4.14 20.46 -6.87
CA GLY A 784 3.46 20.99 -8.04
C GLY A 784 3.44 19.99 -9.21
N ARG A 785 3.00 20.45 -10.39
CA ARG A 785 2.99 19.62 -11.61
C ARG A 785 4.39 19.24 -12.03
N GLN A 786 4.59 17.93 -12.32
CA GLN A 786 5.87 17.38 -12.75
C GLN A 786 5.71 16.37 -13.88
N ILE A 787 6.71 16.29 -14.75
CA ILE A 787 6.79 15.30 -15.82
C ILE A 787 7.92 14.33 -15.48
N ASN A 788 7.65 13.04 -15.56
CA ASN A 788 8.61 11.97 -15.33
C ASN A 788 8.74 11.12 -16.60
N ALA A 789 9.95 10.88 -17.04
CA ALA A 789 10.24 9.93 -18.10
C ALA A 789 10.75 8.62 -17.49
N ARG A 790 10.35 7.49 -18.06
CA ARG A 790 10.77 6.16 -17.58
C ARG A 790 10.98 5.18 -18.70
N ILE A 791 11.85 4.21 -18.42
CA ILE A 791 12.09 3.04 -19.26
C ILE A 791 11.95 1.77 -18.41
N LEU A 792 11.34 0.75 -18.97
CA LEU A 792 11.26 -0.59 -18.37
C LEU A 792 11.69 -1.63 -19.40
N VAL A 793 12.66 -2.45 -19.03
CA VAL A 793 13.13 -3.60 -19.79
C VAL A 793 12.79 -4.86 -19.02
N GLU A 794 12.01 -5.77 -19.61
CA GLU A 794 11.65 -7.08 -19.05
C GLU A 794 12.46 -8.17 -19.75
N LEU A 795 13.08 -9.06 -18.96
CA LEU A 795 13.96 -10.14 -19.42
C LEU A 795 13.31 -11.51 -19.28
#